data_00e151989e168a084f077e3794f93be3
#
_entry.id   00e151989e168a084f077e3794f93be3
#
_cell.length_a   1.000
_cell.length_b   1.000
_cell.length_c   1.000
_cell.angle_alpha   90.00
_cell.angle_beta   90.00
_cell.angle_gamma   90.00
#
_symmetry.space_group_name_H-M   'P 1'
#
loop_
_entity.id
_entity.type
_entity.pdbx_description
1 polymer ?
#
loop_
_entity_poly.entity_id
_entity_poly.type
_entity_poly.pdbx_seq_one_letter_code
_entity_poly.pdbx_strand_id
1 'polypeptide(L)'
;MEENNIKILGARVHNLQNVDLEIPCGKLVVITGLSGSGKSSLAFDTIYAEGQRRYMETLSTYARQFVGTMERPDVDKITGLSPVVAIEQKTTNKNPRSTVGTVTEISDFLRLLYARASRAYSPVTGEEMVHYTDEQIVELILKEFDGRKIAVTAPIVKGRKGHYRELFESLIKKGYLYARIDGEIREFTPGMKLDRYKIHTIDLVIDRMAVGDSLRERLLTSLCEAMRQGKGTMAVYDYETGKMRYYSRHLMCPTTGVAFEDPAPHTFSFNSPKGACPHCNGLGEEAVFDREKILPDPALSLRDGGVEPLGKYRNNMLFAILEMLGRRYDFTLDDPVGTISEEGMNAILYGDSEPLTINLAEFCLTGGNNLVSWEGVAEYIGRTEDEDSVRSRKWREQFLVYKKCSVCGGTRLRDEALHFRIGGLNIAEVSAMSIARFSEWIADIEKYFSPKERKIAQEIVKEIRERLRFLVEVGLGYLSLARSSRSLSGGESQRIRLATQIGSKLVHVLYILDEPSIGLHQRDNERLIRSLKELRDAGNSVIVVEHDEDMMRAADYIVDVGPLAGRKGGRIVAAGSFDDILHANSITADYLTGRRRIENPEKLRPGNGKSLIIRGARGNNLKNVDVEFPLGKLICVTGVSGSGKSTLVNETLRPILSKLLYRSYDQPLDYDSVEGTEHIDKLVVVDQAPIGRSPRSNPATYSNVFSDIRKLFESTPDAQIRGFKAGRFSFNVKGGRCEECRGAGVQTIEMNFLPDVYVTCKACGGHRYNRETLEVKYKGKNIDDVLNMTVNMAVEFFANIPSIHQKLKAIQDVGLGYLTLGQPCTTLSGGESQRIKLSSELSKRDTGRTLYILDEPTTGLHFEDIRQLLDVLAKLVDRGNTVIVIEHNLDVIKVADHLIDIGPEGGEEGGRIVATGTPAEVARCPESYTGRFLQKLGL
;
A
#
# COMPACT_ATOMS: atom_id res chain seq x y z
N MET A 1 17.64 0.65 -44.62
CA MET A 1 17.13 0.02 -43.37
C MET A 1 15.62 0.11 -43.49
N GLU A 2 14.95 -1.05 -43.65
CA GLU A 2 13.48 -1.06 -43.60
C GLU A 2 13.08 -0.50 -42.25
N GLU A 3 12.27 0.55 -42.24
CA GLU A 3 11.71 1.10 -41.01
C GLU A 3 10.83 0.00 -40.39
N ASN A 4 11.29 -0.58 -39.29
CA ASN A 4 10.56 -1.61 -38.54
C ASN A 4 9.39 -0.91 -37.82
N ASN A 5 8.24 -0.74 -38.49
CA ASN A 5 7.04 -0.17 -37.90
C ASN A 5 6.16 -1.29 -37.31
N ILE A 6 5.49 -0.97 -36.22
CA ILE A 6 4.36 -1.76 -35.72
C ILE A 6 3.16 -1.43 -36.62
N LYS A 7 2.67 -2.40 -37.39
CA LYS A 7 1.51 -2.23 -38.27
C LYS A 7 0.31 -2.96 -37.69
N ILE A 8 -0.76 -2.21 -37.46
CA ILE A 8 -2.05 -2.68 -36.94
C ILE A 8 -3.04 -2.54 -38.10
N LEU A 9 -3.77 -3.61 -38.41
CA LEU A 9 -4.78 -3.64 -39.45
C LEU A 9 -6.10 -4.15 -38.86
N GLY A 10 -7.15 -3.37 -39.03
CA GLY A 10 -8.52 -3.75 -38.71
C GLY A 10 -8.79 -3.95 -37.20
N ALA A 11 -8.30 -3.10 -36.31
CA ALA A 11 -8.58 -3.21 -34.87
C ALA A 11 -10.02 -2.78 -34.57
N ARG A 12 -10.76 -3.69 -33.86
CA ARG A 12 -12.21 -3.53 -33.54
C ARG A 12 -12.54 -3.80 -32.08
N VAL A 13 -11.51 -3.82 -31.20
CA VAL A 13 -11.71 -4.08 -29.78
C VAL A 13 -12.51 -2.94 -29.14
N HIS A 14 -13.55 -3.28 -28.38
CA HIS A 14 -14.46 -2.35 -27.69
C HIS A 14 -15.10 -1.31 -28.62
N ASN A 15 -14.69 -0.06 -28.55
CA ASN A 15 -15.24 1.02 -29.37
C ASN A 15 -14.40 1.34 -30.61
N LEU A 16 -13.29 0.65 -30.85
CA LEU A 16 -12.47 0.86 -32.04
C LEU A 16 -13.23 0.53 -33.33
N GLN A 17 -13.14 1.40 -34.33
CA GLN A 17 -13.90 1.32 -35.57
C GLN A 17 -13.00 0.92 -36.75
N ASN A 18 -12.55 -0.35 -36.76
CA ASN A 18 -11.71 -0.91 -37.84
C ASN A 18 -10.47 -0.05 -38.09
N VAL A 19 -9.66 0.13 -37.03
CA VAL A 19 -8.52 1.04 -37.04
C VAL A 19 -7.34 0.38 -37.75
N ASP A 20 -6.78 1.11 -38.72
CA ASP A 20 -5.49 0.84 -39.36
C ASP A 20 -4.49 1.90 -38.88
N LEU A 21 -3.31 1.47 -38.42
CA LEU A 21 -2.31 2.36 -37.85
C LEU A 21 -0.89 1.80 -38.00
N GLU A 22 0.05 2.67 -38.37
CA GLU A 22 1.47 2.38 -38.33
C GLU A 22 2.16 3.19 -37.23
N ILE A 23 2.90 2.54 -36.32
CA ILE A 23 3.63 3.16 -35.22
C ILE A 23 5.13 2.90 -35.44
N PRO A 24 5.99 3.92 -35.46
CA PRO A 24 7.43 3.75 -35.64
C PRO A 24 8.07 3.08 -34.41
N CYS A 25 8.93 2.08 -34.64
CA CYS A 25 9.72 1.45 -33.56
C CYS A 25 10.90 2.33 -33.13
N GLY A 26 11.40 2.13 -31.90
CA GLY A 26 12.53 2.87 -31.34
C GLY A 26 12.21 4.35 -31.07
N LYS A 27 10.95 4.70 -30.89
CA LYS A 27 10.43 6.04 -30.67
C LYS A 27 9.64 6.15 -29.38
N LEU A 28 9.55 7.37 -28.85
CA LEU A 28 8.59 7.76 -27.82
C LEU A 28 7.29 8.17 -28.48
N VAL A 29 6.26 7.34 -28.35
CA VAL A 29 4.95 7.53 -28.98
C VAL A 29 3.92 7.86 -27.91
N VAL A 30 3.16 8.94 -28.09
CA VAL A 30 2.06 9.31 -27.21
C VAL A 30 0.74 9.04 -27.88
N ILE A 31 -0.13 8.25 -27.21
CA ILE A 31 -1.52 8.05 -27.62
C ILE A 31 -2.40 8.95 -26.76
N THR A 32 -3.06 9.92 -27.39
CA THR A 32 -3.90 10.92 -26.74
C THR A 32 -5.34 10.93 -27.28
N GLY A 33 -6.20 11.81 -26.75
CA GLY A 33 -7.61 11.96 -27.14
C GLY A 33 -8.56 11.99 -25.95
N LEU A 34 -9.83 12.27 -26.15
CA LEU A 34 -10.84 12.35 -25.08
C LEU A 34 -10.94 11.10 -24.20
N SER A 35 -11.41 11.25 -22.96
CA SER A 35 -11.74 10.10 -22.13
C SER A 35 -12.81 9.24 -22.80
N GLY A 36 -12.60 7.90 -22.83
CA GLY A 36 -13.49 6.97 -23.54
C GLY A 36 -13.40 7.01 -25.06
N SER A 37 -12.38 7.67 -25.67
CA SER A 37 -12.21 7.66 -27.12
C SER A 37 -11.66 6.35 -27.69
N GLY A 38 -11.07 5.46 -26.85
CA GLY A 38 -10.51 4.16 -27.27
C GLY A 38 -9.00 4.04 -27.14
N LYS A 39 -8.33 4.98 -26.48
CA LYS A 39 -6.86 4.97 -26.25
C LYS A 39 -6.38 3.69 -25.58
N SER A 40 -6.96 3.36 -24.43
CA SER A 40 -6.59 2.17 -23.67
C SER A 40 -6.96 0.89 -24.42
N SER A 41 -8.08 0.89 -25.18
CA SER A 41 -8.46 -0.22 -26.05
C SER A 41 -7.43 -0.47 -27.14
N LEU A 42 -6.83 0.60 -27.71
CA LEU A 42 -5.76 0.48 -28.69
C LEU A 42 -4.44 0.01 -28.04
N ALA A 43 -4.01 0.66 -26.95
CA ALA A 43 -2.71 0.43 -26.34
C ALA A 43 -2.66 -0.91 -25.56
N PHE A 44 -3.65 -1.14 -24.68
CA PHE A 44 -3.65 -2.30 -23.77
C PHE A 44 -4.44 -3.48 -24.31
N ASP A 45 -5.72 -3.26 -24.68
CA ASP A 45 -6.58 -4.37 -25.10
C ASP A 45 -6.29 -4.87 -26.52
N THR A 46 -5.48 -4.13 -27.32
CA THR A 46 -5.08 -4.54 -28.68
C THR A 46 -3.58 -4.84 -28.76
N ILE A 47 -2.71 -3.82 -28.60
CA ILE A 47 -1.25 -3.98 -28.82
C ILE A 47 -0.63 -4.86 -27.72
N TYR A 48 -0.86 -4.52 -26.45
CA TYR A 48 -0.31 -5.30 -25.33
C TYR A 48 -0.90 -6.70 -25.28
N ALA A 49 -2.21 -6.85 -25.41
CA ALA A 49 -2.87 -8.16 -25.37
C ALA A 49 -2.35 -9.11 -26.45
N GLU A 50 -2.16 -8.65 -27.69
CA GLU A 50 -1.60 -9.48 -28.77
C GLU A 50 -0.11 -9.79 -28.52
N GLY A 51 0.66 -8.83 -28.03
CA GLY A 51 2.09 -9.04 -27.69
C GLY A 51 2.25 -10.07 -26.58
N GLN A 52 1.44 -9.98 -25.53
CA GLN A 52 1.42 -10.94 -24.43
C GLN A 52 0.95 -12.32 -24.90
N ARG A 53 -0.11 -12.40 -25.72
CA ARG A 53 -0.60 -13.65 -26.30
C ARG A 53 0.50 -14.38 -27.08
N ARG A 54 1.25 -13.68 -27.94
CA ARG A 54 2.38 -14.24 -28.68
C ARG A 54 3.49 -14.74 -27.77
N TYR A 55 3.82 -13.97 -26.74
CA TYR A 55 4.80 -14.40 -25.76
C TYR A 55 4.37 -15.69 -25.07
N MET A 56 3.11 -15.79 -24.66
CA MET A 56 2.53 -16.98 -24.04
C MET A 56 2.54 -18.20 -24.97
N GLU A 57 2.39 -18.00 -26.27
CA GLU A 57 2.48 -19.10 -27.27
C GLU A 57 3.88 -19.69 -27.36
N THR A 58 4.93 -18.92 -26.99
CA THR A 58 6.32 -19.43 -26.96
C THR A 58 6.61 -20.34 -25.77
N LEU A 59 5.76 -20.31 -24.73
CA LEU A 59 5.92 -21.14 -23.56
C LEU A 59 5.63 -22.61 -23.84
N SER A 60 6.24 -23.52 -23.08
CA SER A 60 5.98 -24.96 -23.17
C SER A 60 4.50 -25.28 -22.91
N THR A 61 4.03 -26.40 -23.47
CA THR A 61 2.63 -26.85 -23.30
C THR A 61 2.26 -27.02 -21.83
N TYR A 62 3.24 -27.46 -21.01
CA TYR A 62 3.08 -27.58 -19.57
C TYR A 62 2.86 -26.22 -18.89
N ALA A 63 3.71 -25.23 -19.19
CA ALA A 63 3.56 -23.87 -18.64
C ALA A 63 2.23 -23.23 -19.05
N ARG A 64 1.77 -23.43 -20.30
CA ARG A 64 0.48 -22.94 -20.80
C ARG A 64 -0.72 -23.50 -20.04
N GLN A 65 -0.66 -24.73 -19.52
CA GLN A 65 -1.75 -25.30 -18.70
C GLN A 65 -1.97 -24.55 -17.38
N PHE A 66 -0.92 -23.95 -16.82
CA PHE A 66 -1.02 -23.17 -15.56
C PHE A 66 -1.38 -21.70 -15.78
N VAL A 67 -1.01 -21.15 -16.94
CA VAL A 67 -1.19 -19.73 -17.24
C VAL A 67 -2.52 -19.46 -17.97
N GLY A 68 -3.12 -20.49 -18.55
CA GLY A 68 -4.35 -20.39 -19.34
C GLY A 68 -4.10 -19.92 -20.78
N THR A 69 -5.16 -19.95 -21.60
CA THR A 69 -5.14 -19.42 -22.98
C THR A 69 -5.73 -18.03 -22.99
N MET A 70 -4.99 -17.06 -23.54
CA MET A 70 -5.52 -15.71 -23.76
C MET A 70 -6.32 -15.68 -25.06
N GLU A 71 -7.49 -15.04 -25.02
CA GLU A 71 -8.28 -14.77 -26.22
C GLU A 71 -7.53 -13.81 -27.15
N ARG A 72 -7.62 -14.04 -28.43
CA ARG A 72 -7.05 -13.13 -29.42
C ARG A 72 -7.89 -11.86 -29.49
N PRO A 73 -7.27 -10.66 -29.41
CA PRO A 73 -8.01 -9.42 -29.61
C PRO A 73 -8.65 -9.37 -31.00
N ASP A 74 -9.78 -8.69 -31.13
CA ASP A 74 -10.46 -8.49 -32.39
C ASP A 74 -9.68 -7.53 -33.29
N VAL A 75 -8.73 -8.11 -34.05
CA VAL A 75 -7.83 -7.42 -34.97
C VAL A 75 -7.47 -8.36 -36.12
N ASP A 76 -7.46 -7.82 -37.33
CA ASP A 76 -7.13 -8.64 -38.49
C ASP A 76 -5.67 -9.09 -38.46
N LYS A 77 -4.74 -8.16 -38.28
CA LYS A 77 -3.32 -8.48 -38.23
C LYS A 77 -2.52 -7.40 -37.46
N ILE A 78 -1.54 -7.83 -36.66
CA ILE A 78 -0.50 -6.94 -36.10
C ILE A 78 0.87 -7.53 -36.46
N THR A 79 1.78 -6.68 -36.99
CA THR A 79 3.16 -7.06 -37.30
C THR A 79 4.14 -6.11 -36.64
N GLY A 80 5.41 -6.49 -36.54
CA GLY A 80 6.48 -5.64 -35.97
C GLY A 80 6.51 -5.54 -34.43
N LEU A 81 5.71 -6.38 -33.71
CA LEU A 81 5.73 -6.37 -32.24
C LEU A 81 7.01 -7.01 -31.70
N SER A 82 7.74 -6.27 -30.86
CA SER A 82 8.75 -6.75 -29.94
C SER A 82 8.11 -7.35 -28.68
N PRO A 83 8.86 -8.02 -27.79
CA PRO A 83 8.37 -8.38 -26.45
C PRO A 83 7.77 -7.16 -25.76
N VAL A 84 6.57 -7.31 -25.15
CA VAL A 84 5.81 -6.19 -24.62
C VAL A 84 5.79 -6.22 -23.08
N VAL A 85 6.03 -5.07 -22.46
CA VAL A 85 5.92 -4.85 -21.01
C VAL A 85 4.94 -3.72 -20.76
N ALA A 86 3.87 -4.00 -19.98
CA ALA A 86 2.90 -2.98 -19.58
C ALA A 86 3.18 -2.48 -18.16
N ILE A 87 3.08 -1.17 -17.99
CA ILE A 87 3.17 -0.50 -16.69
C ILE A 87 1.87 0.24 -16.43
N GLU A 88 0.91 -0.51 -15.87
CA GLU A 88 -0.43 0.00 -15.55
C GLU A 88 -0.46 0.67 -14.17
N GLN A 89 -1.43 1.56 -13.98
CA GLN A 89 -1.68 2.26 -12.71
C GLN A 89 -2.27 1.36 -11.63
N LYS A 90 -2.98 0.28 -12.00
CA LYS A 90 -3.69 -0.59 -11.06
C LYS A 90 -2.72 -1.30 -10.11
N THR A 91 -2.70 -0.88 -8.85
CA THR A 91 -1.95 -1.53 -7.78
C THR A 91 -2.79 -2.60 -7.12
N THR A 92 -2.43 -3.83 -7.33
CA THR A 92 -3.10 -4.98 -6.68
C THR A 92 -2.26 -5.62 -5.59
N ASN A 93 -1.04 -5.10 -5.33
CA ASN A 93 -0.18 -5.73 -4.35
C ASN A 93 -0.63 -5.42 -2.90
N LYS A 94 -1.50 -6.31 -2.38
CA LYS A 94 -1.99 -6.27 -0.99
C LYS A 94 -1.09 -7.01 -0.02
N ASN A 95 0.04 -7.55 -0.47
CA ASN A 95 0.94 -8.31 0.38
C ASN A 95 1.56 -7.41 1.46
N PRO A 96 1.31 -7.67 2.76
CA PRO A 96 1.84 -6.84 3.85
C PRO A 96 3.37 -6.90 3.98
N ARG A 97 3.99 -7.89 3.37
CA ARG A 97 5.45 -8.08 3.37
C ARG A 97 6.16 -7.37 2.23
N SER A 98 5.41 -6.81 1.27
CA SER A 98 5.98 -6.08 0.16
C SER A 98 6.33 -4.65 0.57
N THR A 99 7.58 -4.25 0.30
CA THR A 99 8.10 -2.89 0.57
C THR A 99 8.71 -2.30 -0.70
N VAL A 100 8.95 -0.99 -0.72
CA VAL A 100 9.68 -0.34 -1.82
C VAL A 100 11.00 -1.06 -2.10
N GLY A 101 11.77 -1.37 -1.05
CA GLY A 101 13.05 -2.06 -1.20
C GLY A 101 12.96 -3.46 -1.80
N THR A 102 11.87 -4.22 -1.53
CA THR A 102 11.69 -5.55 -2.11
C THR A 102 11.18 -5.50 -3.55
N VAL A 103 10.36 -4.51 -3.90
CA VAL A 103 9.85 -4.33 -5.27
C VAL A 103 10.94 -3.84 -6.22
N THR A 104 11.86 -3.01 -5.70
CA THR A 104 13.00 -2.49 -6.47
C THR A 104 14.22 -3.40 -6.47
N GLU A 105 14.16 -4.54 -5.78
CA GLU A 105 15.25 -5.49 -5.56
C GLU A 105 16.47 -4.91 -4.78
N ILE A 106 16.44 -3.63 -4.40
CA ILE A 106 17.51 -2.99 -3.64
C ILE A 106 17.74 -3.69 -2.31
N SER A 107 16.68 -4.20 -1.66
CA SER A 107 16.79 -4.95 -0.41
C SER A 107 17.64 -6.22 -0.56
N ASP A 108 17.65 -6.87 -1.74
CA ASP A 108 18.42 -8.07 -1.96
C ASP A 108 19.92 -7.77 -2.05
N PHE A 109 20.28 -6.71 -2.76
CA PHE A 109 21.66 -6.22 -2.81
C PHE A 109 22.12 -5.68 -1.44
N LEU A 110 21.24 -4.96 -0.72
CA LEU A 110 21.57 -4.43 0.60
C LEU A 110 21.81 -5.56 1.61
N ARG A 111 21.00 -6.60 1.61
CA ARG A 111 21.22 -7.81 2.44
C ARG A 111 22.55 -8.50 2.11
N LEU A 112 22.89 -8.58 0.82
CA LEU A 112 24.16 -9.15 0.39
C LEU A 112 25.33 -8.27 0.84
N LEU A 113 25.21 -6.96 0.74
CA LEU A 113 26.21 -6.00 1.20
C LEU A 113 26.49 -6.14 2.70
N TYR A 114 25.43 -6.17 3.52
CA TYR A 114 25.55 -6.35 4.97
C TYR A 114 26.14 -7.73 5.32
N ALA A 115 25.75 -8.79 4.62
CA ALA A 115 26.30 -10.13 4.85
C ALA A 115 27.80 -10.24 4.53
N ARG A 116 28.34 -9.37 3.67
CA ARG A 116 29.73 -9.46 3.18
C ARG A 116 30.67 -8.39 3.71
N ALA A 117 30.15 -7.23 4.12
CA ALA A 117 30.98 -6.07 4.44
C ALA A 117 30.57 -5.35 5.74
N SER A 118 29.59 -5.85 6.51
CA SER A 118 29.25 -5.28 7.80
C SER A 118 30.14 -5.81 8.92
N ARG A 119 30.25 -5.02 9.98
CA ARG A 119 30.90 -5.39 11.24
C ARG A 119 29.86 -5.61 12.32
N ALA A 120 30.05 -6.65 13.12
CA ALA A 120 29.16 -6.97 14.24
C ALA A 120 29.60 -6.26 15.51
N TYR A 121 28.63 -5.78 16.28
CA TYR A 121 28.87 -5.11 17.57
C TYR A 121 28.09 -5.82 18.69
N SER A 122 28.70 -5.87 19.87
CA SER A 122 28.07 -6.46 21.06
C SER A 122 26.85 -5.67 21.50
N PRO A 123 25.69 -6.30 21.73
CA PRO A 123 24.51 -5.62 22.25
C PRO A 123 24.68 -5.10 23.69
N VAL A 124 25.64 -5.65 24.42
CA VAL A 124 25.86 -5.31 25.85
C VAL A 124 26.91 -4.23 26.01
N THR A 125 28.05 -4.33 25.32
CA THR A 125 29.21 -3.44 25.50
C THR A 125 29.40 -2.45 24.38
N GLY A 126 28.78 -2.66 23.20
CA GLY A 126 29.01 -1.88 21.99
C GLY A 126 30.38 -2.12 21.35
N GLU A 127 31.19 -3.06 21.85
CA GLU A 127 32.47 -3.42 21.27
C GLU A 127 32.30 -4.19 19.96
N GLU A 128 33.26 -4.03 19.02
CA GLU A 128 33.27 -4.80 17.77
C GLU A 128 33.51 -6.27 18.08
N MET A 129 32.70 -7.13 17.53
CA MET A 129 32.81 -8.58 17.68
C MET A 129 33.80 -9.11 16.65
N VAL A 130 34.65 -9.98 17.07
CA VAL A 130 35.77 -10.51 16.27
C VAL A 130 35.71 -12.03 16.26
N HIS A 131 36.26 -12.62 15.24
CA HIS A 131 36.62 -14.02 15.19
C HIS A 131 38.12 -14.12 15.05
N TYR A 132 38.68 -15.15 15.63
CA TYR A 132 40.12 -15.34 15.64
C TYR A 132 40.50 -16.70 15.03
N THR A 133 41.62 -16.74 14.34
CA THR A 133 42.24 -18.04 14.02
C THR A 133 42.94 -18.61 15.27
N ASP A 134 43.16 -19.91 15.27
CA ASP A 134 43.81 -20.60 16.42
C ASP A 134 45.16 -19.98 16.73
N GLU A 135 45.95 -19.62 15.70
CA GLU A 135 47.25 -18.97 15.86
C GLU A 135 47.13 -17.59 16.48
N GLN A 136 46.13 -16.79 16.05
CA GLN A 136 45.87 -15.47 16.63
C GLN A 136 45.46 -15.56 18.10
N ILE A 137 44.65 -16.56 18.47
CA ILE A 137 44.23 -16.77 19.85
C ILE A 137 45.44 -17.11 20.73
N VAL A 138 46.31 -18.00 20.23
CA VAL A 138 47.56 -18.35 20.96
C VAL A 138 48.44 -17.12 21.17
N GLU A 139 48.63 -16.28 20.15
CA GLU A 139 49.44 -15.05 20.25
C GLU A 139 48.82 -14.04 21.24
N LEU A 140 47.50 -13.89 21.20
CA LEU A 140 46.79 -13.01 22.14
C LEU A 140 46.92 -13.51 23.58
N ILE A 141 46.75 -14.83 23.81
CA ILE A 141 46.90 -15.39 25.17
C ILE A 141 48.32 -15.24 25.66
N LEU A 142 49.34 -15.52 24.85
CA LEU A 142 50.75 -15.33 25.21
C LEU A 142 51.06 -13.88 25.56
N LYS A 143 50.52 -12.93 24.81
CA LYS A 143 50.75 -11.50 25.02
C LYS A 143 50.02 -10.96 26.25
N GLU A 144 48.78 -11.39 26.49
CA GLU A 144 47.92 -10.80 27.53
C GLU A 144 48.12 -11.44 28.90
N PHE A 145 48.50 -12.73 28.95
CA PHE A 145 48.58 -13.49 30.18
C PHE A 145 50.01 -13.96 30.50
N ASP A 146 51.00 -13.35 29.87
CA ASP A 146 52.42 -13.76 30.10
C ASP A 146 52.76 -13.78 31.60
N GLY A 147 53.32 -14.89 32.05
CA GLY A 147 53.70 -15.14 33.43
C GLY A 147 52.53 -15.46 34.38
N ARG A 148 51.27 -15.36 33.94
CA ARG A 148 50.10 -15.59 34.79
C ARG A 148 49.63 -17.02 34.80
N LYS A 149 48.97 -17.45 35.88
CA LYS A 149 48.31 -18.75 35.96
C LYS A 149 46.88 -18.63 35.38
N ILE A 150 46.61 -19.45 34.35
CA ILE A 150 45.31 -19.48 33.68
C ILE A 150 44.72 -20.86 33.69
N ALA A 151 43.39 -20.93 33.54
CA ALA A 151 42.69 -22.13 33.11
C ALA A 151 42.11 -21.94 31.71
N VAL A 152 42.42 -22.83 30.80
CA VAL A 152 41.78 -22.94 29.47
C VAL A 152 40.48 -23.70 29.66
N THR A 153 39.38 -23.07 29.29
CA THR A 153 38.03 -23.65 29.52
C THR A 153 37.18 -23.69 28.24
N ALA A 154 36.24 -24.62 28.22
CA ALA A 154 35.26 -24.75 27.14
C ALA A 154 33.85 -24.51 27.74
N PRO A 155 33.10 -23.50 27.30
CA PRO A 155 31.74 -23.28 27.76
C PRO A 155 30.80 -24.33 27.19
N ILE A 156 30.17 -25.12 28.09
CA ILE A 156 29.26 -26.21 27.71
C ILE A 156 27.80 -25.86 27.99
N VAL A 157 27.53 -25.18 29.12
CA VAL A 157 26.17 -24.75 29.48
C VAL A 157 26.24 -23.27 29.85
N LYS A 158 25.40 -22.46 29.17
CA LYS A 158 25.27 -21.03 29.48
C LYS A 158 23.84 -20.74 29.95
N GLY A 159 23.66 -20.39 31.21
CA GLY A 159 22.42 -19.83 31.74
C GLY A 159 21.18 -20.73 31.59
N ARG A 160 21.29 -22.05 31.83
CA ARG A 160 20.16 -22.98 31.68
C ARG A 160 19.86 -23.74 32.97
N LYS A 161 18.56 -24.01 33.21
CA LYS A 161 18.13 -24.87 34.32
C LYS A 161 18.40 -26.34 34.02
N GLY A 162 18.77 -27.10 35.01
CA GLY A 162 18.99 -28.57 34.89
C GLY A 162 19.85 -29.14 35.99
N HIS A 163 19.77 -30.42 36.21
CA HIS A 163 20.58 -31.15 37.26
C HIS A 163 21.93 -31.63 36.74
N TYR A 164 22.11 -31.72 35.40
CA TYR A 164 23.34 -32.04 34.63
C TYR A 164 24.10 -33.32 35.06
N ARG A 165 23.49 -34.27 35.76
CA ARG A 165 24.15 -35.50 36.24
C ARG A 165 24.72 -36.32 35.07
N GLU A 166 23.93 -36.57 34.02
CA GLU A 166 24.37 -37.35 32.84
C GLU A 166 25.54 -36.67 32.10
N LEU A 167 25.51 -35.34 32.03
CA LEU A 167 26.60 -34.54 31.45
C LEU A 167 27.88 -34.75 32.22
N PHE A 168 27.85 -34.62 33.56
CA PHE A 168 29.03 -34.82 34.38
C PHE A 168 29.57 -36.25 34.32
N GLU A 169 28.70 -37.29 34.34
CA GLU A 169 29.11 -38.67 34.17
C GLU A 169 29.76 -38.91 32.81
N SER A 170 29.29 -38.30 31.75
CA SER A 170 29.87 -38.33 30.41
C SER A 170 31.26 -37.69 30.35
N LEU A 171 31.41 -36.50 31.01
CA LEU A 171 32.70 -35.79 31.04
C LEU A 171 33.75 -36.51 31.86
N ILE A 172 33.37 -37.13 32.99
CA ILE A 172 34.25 -37.98 33.80
C ILE A 172 34.76 -39.18 32.99
N LYS A 173 33.88 -39.88 32.27
CA LYS A 173 34.24 -41.00 31.36
C LYS A 173 35.21 -40.58 30.25
N LYS A 174 35.20 -39.34 29.83
CA LYS A 174 36.13 -38.75 28.85
C LYS A 174 37.48 -38.31 29.47
N GLY A 175 37.62 -38.43 30.81
CA GLY A 175 38.87 -38.14 31.51
C GLY A 175 39.00 -36.69 32.00
N TYR A 176 37.97 -35.86 31.95
CA TYR A 176 38.03 -34.52 32.50
C TYR A 176 37.81 -34.53 34.00
N LEU A 177 38.53 -33.64 34.70
CA LEU A 177 38.56 -33.64 36.19
C LEU A 177 37.85 -32.45 36.78
N TYR A 178 37.76 -31.32 36.10
CA TYR A 178 37.31 -30.07 36.65
C TYR A 178 36.34 -29.35 35.74
N ALA A 179 35.37 -28.66 36.35
CA ALA A 179 34.56 -27.63 35.65
C ALA A 179 34.44 -26.37 36.52
N ARG A 180 34.31 -25.21 35.86
CA ARG A 180 33.90 -24.00 36.52
C ARG A 180 32.37 -23.94 36.48
N ILE A 181 31.75 -24.00 37.65
CA ILE A 181 30.28 -24.06 37.84
C ILE A 181 29.86 -22.81 38.59
N ASP A 182 29.01 -21.99 37.99
CA ASP A 182 28.48 -20.75 38.58
C ASP A 182 29.57 -19.83 39.15
N GLY A 183 30.73 -19.80 38.53
CA GLY A 183 31.84 -18.93 38.93
C GLY A 183 32.94 -19.65 39.72
N GLU A 184 32.75 -20.85 40.26
CA GLU A 184 33.71 -21.58 41.06
C GLU A 184 34.23 -22.82 40.31
N ILE A 185 35.52 -23.06 40.35
CA ILE A 185 36.13 -24.27 39.81
C ILE A 185 35.97 -25.41 40.83
N ARG A 186 35.24 -26.44 40.40
CA ARG A 186 34.93 -27.64 41.21
C ARG A 186 35.48 -28.92 40.53
N GLU A 187 35.92 -29.86 41.34
CA GLU A 187 36.29 -31.18 40.88
C GLU A 187 35.06 -32.03 40.67
N PHE A 188 35.06 -32.85 39.60
CA PHE A 188 33.96 -33.77 39.34
C PHE A 188 33.98 -34.91 40.37
N THR A 189 32.87 -35.18 41.03
CA THR A 189 32.69 -36.31 41.91
C THR A 189 31.64 -37.28 41.35
N PRO A 190 31.80 -38.59 41.53
CA PRO A 190 30.81 -39.55 41.06
C PRO A 190 29.42 -39.28 41.63
N GLY A 191 28.41 -39.17 40.72
CA GLY A 191 27.04 -38.84 41.11
C GLY A 191 26.75 -37.35 41.33
N MET A 192 27.67 -36.46 41.02
CA MET A 192 27.49 -35.01 41.09
C MET A 192 26.24 -34.56 40.33
N LYS A 193 25.44 -33.70 40.99
CA LYS A 193 24.23 -33.06 40.39
C LYS A 193 24.08 -31.64 40.89
N LEU A 194 23.47 -30.81 40.09
CA LEU A 194 23.14 -29.41 40.44
C LEU A 194 21.65 -29.28 40.76
N ASP A 195 21.26 -28.13 41.30
CA ASP A 195 19.86 -27.83 41.59
C ASP A 195 19.09 -27.63 40.28
N ARG A 196 18.07 -28.47 40.05
CA ARG A 196 17.26 -28.52 38.84
C ARG A 196 16.54 -27.19 38.54
N TYR A 197 16.22 -26.42 39.54
CA TYR A 197 15.40 -25.21 39.42
C TYR A 197 16.21 -23.94 39.30
N LYS A 198 17.52 -24.00 39.57
CA LYS A 198 18.44 -22.85 39.39
C LYS A 198 19.02 -22.81 38.00
N ILE A 199 19.38 -21.59 37.58
CA ILE A 199 20.08 -21.34 36.32
C ILE A 199 21.57 -21.58 36.58
N HIS A 200 22.20 -22.41 35.75
CA HIS A 200 23.59 -22.78 35.88
C HIS A 200 24.40 -22.39 34.62
N THR A 201 25.67 -22.00 34.85
CA THR A 201 26.67 -21.84 33.83
C THR A 201 27.82 -22.80 34.12
N ILE A 202 28.20 -23.62 33.12
CA ILE A 202 29.20 -24.67 33.29
C ILE A 202 30.24 -24.55 32.19
N ASP A 203 31.49 -24.24 32.58
CA ASP A 203 32.63 -24.20 31.72
C ASP A 203 33.56 -25.38 32.06
N LEU A 204 33.82 -26.24 31.13
CA LEU A 204 34.71 -27.41 31.28
C LEU A 204 36.15 -26.93 31.31
N VAL A 205 36.94 -27.26 32.33
CA VAL A 205 38.34 -26.94 32.42
C VAL A 205 39.11 -27.99 31.64
N ILE A 206 39.82 -27.55 30.58
CA ILE A 206 40.62 -28.41 29.72
C ILE A 206 42.07 -28.53 30.22
N ASP A 207 42.68 -27.40 30.56
CA ASP A 207 44.04 -27.36 31.05
C ASP A 207 44.26 -26.20 32.03
N ARG A 208 45.24 -26.31 32.87
CA ARG A 208 45.70 -25.28 33.80
C ARG A 208 47.20 -25.10 33.64
N MET A 209 47.64 -23.87 33.34
CA MET A 209 49.04 -23.62 33.08
C MET A 209 49.46 -22.21 33.50
N ALA A 210 50.74 -22.00 33.72
CA ALA A 210 51.34 -20.67 33.76
C ALA A 210 51.77 -20.34 32.34
N VAL A 211 51.28 -19.20 31.78
CA VAL A 211 51.57 -18.82 30.39
C VAL A 211 53.01 -18.45 30.21
N GLY A 212 53.61 -18.87 29.12
CA GLY A 212 55.01 -18.57 28.71
C GLY A 212 55.29 -19.15 27.33
N ASP A 213 56.26 -18.55 26.63
CA ASP A 213 56.61 -18.93 25.25
C ASP A 213 57.01 -20.40 25.08
N SER A 214 57.59 -21.01 26.12
CA SER A 214 57.97 -22.44 26.10
C SER A 214 56.81 -23.40 26.07
N LEU A 215 55.58 -22.91 26.34
CA LEU A 215 54.36 -23.74 26.40
C LEU A 215 53.43 -23.54 25.19
N ARG A 216 53.91 -22.88 24.12
CA ARG A 216 53.11 -22.57 22.91
C ARG A 216 52.42 -23.82 22.30
N GLU A 217 53.12 -24.94 22.16
CA GLU A 217 52.56 -26.17 21.61
C GLU A 217 51.49 -26.80 22.55
N ARG A 218 51.70 -26.76 23.85
CA ARG A 218 50.75 -27.24 24.83
C ARG A 218 49.51 -26.35 24.82
N LEU A 219 49.69 -25.02 24.76
CA LEU A 219 48.57 -24.08 24.68
C LEU A 219 47.74 -24.31 23.43
N LEU A 220 48.39 -24.53 22.26
CA LEU A 220 47.71 -24.84 21.00
C LEU A 220 46.89 -26.15 21.10
N THR A 221 47.47 -27.19 21.70
CA THR A 221 46.76 -28.49 21.90
C THR A 221 45.54 -28.29 22.81
N SER A 222 45.71 -27.59 23.94
CA SER A 222 44.65 -27.30 24.88
C SER A 222 43.55 -26.42 24.26
N LEU A 223 43.94 -25.47 23.40
CA LEU A 223 43.04 -24.61 22.64
C LEU A 223 42.20 -25.46 21.65
N CYS A 224 42.81 -26.31 20.85
CA CYS A 224 42.08 -27.16 19.91
C CYS A 224 41.05 -28.04 20.61
N GLU A 225 41.44 -28.63 21.76
CA GLU A 225 40.50 -29.43 22.57
C GLU A 225 39.38 -28.58 23.17
N ALA A 226 39.68 -27.38 23.70
CA ALA A 226 38.68 -26.46 24.22
C ALA A 226 37.68 -26.03 23.14
N MET A 227 38.20 -25.68 21.94
CA MET A 227 37.36 -25.33 20.80
C MET A 227 36.49 -26.49 20.32
N ARG A 228 36.98 -27.73 20.38
CA ARG A 228 36.20 -28.91 20.04
C ARG A 228 35.04 -29.13 21.00
N GLN A 229 35.32 -29.06 22.32
CA GLN A 229 34.27 -29.24 23.35
C GLN A 229 33.28 -28.08 23.43
N GLY A 230 33.75 -26.86 23.27
CA GLY A 230 32.97 -25.60 23.28
C GLY A 230 32.34 -25.25 21.93
N LYS A 231 32.38 -26.15 20.93
CA LYS A 231 31.78 -25.95 19.60
C LYS A 231 32.29 -24.67 18.90
N GLY A 232 33.59 -24.47 18.90
CA GLY A 232 34.24 -23.30 18.28
C GLY A 232 34.39 -22.11 19.22
N THR A 233 34.08 -22.27 20.49
CA THR A 233 34.24 -21.24 21.54
C THR A 233 35.08 -21.76 22.69
N MET A 234 35.97 -20.94 23.20
CA MET A 234 36.70 -21.20 24.45
C MET A 234 36.79 -19.97 25.32
N ALA A 235 37.17 -20.12 26.55
CA ALA A 235 37.48 -19.01 27.43
C ALA A 235 38.74 -19.27 28.26
N VAL A 236 39.44 -18.21 28.61
CA VAL A 236 40.57 -18.22 29.54
C VAL A 236 40.12 -17.57 30.85
N TYR A 237 40.26 -18.32 31.91
CA TYR A 237 40.03 -17.83 33.27
C TYR A 237 41.40 -17.47 33.89
N ASP A 238 41.53 -16.22 34.33
CA ASP A 238 42.73 -15.73 34.99
C ASP A 238 42.54 -15.90 36.52
N TYR A 239 43.42 -16.67 37.14
CA TYR A 239 43.36 -16.91 38.59
C TYR A 239 43.71 -15.68 39.42
N GLU A 240 44.50 -14.72 38.91
CA GLU A 240 44.91 -13.53 39.61
C GLU A 240 43.80 -12.47 39.67
N THR A 241 43.14 -12.26 38.56
CA THR A 241 42.09 -11.23 38.44
C THR A 241 40.68 -11.77 38.63
N GLY A 242 40.46 -13.09 38.58
CA GLY A 242 39.15 -13.73 38.62
C GLY A 242 38.29 -13.49 37.36
N LYS A 243 38.84 -12.88 36.33
CA LYS A 243 38.12 -12.53 35.10
C LYS A 243 38.16 -13.65 34.06
N MET A 244 37.11 -13.70 33.24
CA MET A 244 37.02 -14.56 32.07
C MET A 244 37.22 -13.72 30.80
N ARG A 245 38.00 -14.25 29.85
CA ARG A 245 38.07 -13.72 28.50
C ARG A 245 37.72 -14.81 27.49
N TYR A 246 36.81 -14.48 26.57
CA TYR A 246 36.30 -15.44 25.60
C TYR A 246 37.03 -15.28 24.27
N TYR A 247 37.26 -16.40 23.60
CA TYR A 247 37.81 -16.50 22.25
C TYR A 247 36.96 -17.45 21.42
N SER A 248 36.75 -17.14 20.17
CA SER A 248 35.89 -17.93 19.31
C SER A 248 36.36 -17.88 17.85
N ARG A 249 36.10 -18.97 17.14
CA ARG A 249 36.15 -19.03 15.67
C ARG A 249 34.92 -18.40 15.02
N HIS A 250 33.86 -18.11 15.79
CA HIS A 250 32.66 -17.38 15.38
C HIS A 250 32.72 -15.92 15.88
N LEU A 251 31.90 -15.06 15.34
CA LEU A 251 31.78 -13.67 15.80
C LEU A 251 31.38 -13.64 17.29
N MET A 252 32.24 -13.10 18.13
CA MET A 252 32.03 -13.06 19.57
C MET A 252 32.57 -11.77 20.18
N CYS A 253 31.88 -11.28 21.19
CA CYS A 253 32.39 -10.22 22.05
C CYS A 253 33.45 -10.78 23.00
N PRO A 254 34.70 -10.28 22.96
CA PRO A 254 35.77 -10.80 23.80
C PRO A 254 35.50 -10.66 25.32
N THR A 255 34.74 -9.61 25.71
CA THR A 255 34.49 -9.27 27.12
C THR A 255 33.32 -10.07 27.69
N THR A 256 32.21 -10.22 26.93
CA THR A 256 30.98 -10.81 27.46
C THR A 256 30.72 -12.26 27.01
N GLY A 257 31.45 -12.73 25.98
CA GLY A 257 31.21 -14.04 25.36
C GLY A 257 29.86 -14.17 24.64
N VAL A 258 29.19 -13.07 24.36
CA VAL A 258 28.01 -13.06 23.46
C VAL A 258 28.51 -13.35 22.05
N ALA A 259 27.92 -14.34 21.39
CA ALA A 259 28.32 -14.79 20.06
C ALA A 259 27.14 -14.69 19.08
N PHE A 260 27.42 -14.28 17.85
CA PHE A 260 26.50 -14.33 16.72
C PHE A 260 26.96 -15.38 15.71
N GLU A 261 25.97 -15.92 14.96
CA GLU A 261 26.30 -16.70 13.76
C GLU A 261 26.92 -15.78 12.70
N ASP A 262 27.75 -16.33 11.81
CA ASP A 262 28.29 -15.57 10.68
C ASP A 262 27.16 -15.04 9.81
N PRO A 263 27.20 -13.75 9.43
CA PRO A 263 26.10 -13.11 8.75
C PRO A 263 25.93 -13.67 7.34
N ALA A 264 24.71 -14.10 7.04
CA ALA A 264 24.32 -14.53 5.71
C ALA A 264 23.15 -13.65 5.20
N PRO A 265 22.89 -13.55 3.90
CA PRO A 265 21.83 -12.69 3.37
C PRO A 265 20.45 -12.93 3.99
N HIS A 266 20.15 -14.17 4.39
CA HIS A 266 18.88 -14.50 5.06
C HIS A 266 18.79 -13.98 6.50
N THR A 267 19.92 -13.67 7.16
CA THR A 267 19.94 -13.04 8.50
C THR A 267 19.33 -11.65 8.47
N PHE A 268 19.46 -10.94 7.35
CA PHE A 268 18.93 -9.59 7.15
C PHE A 268 17.58 -9.57 6.40
N SER A 269 16.92 -10.73 6.27
CA SER A 269 15.64 -10.84 5.56
C SER A 269 14.49 -11.00 6.52
N PHE A 270 13.56 -10.07 6.52
CA PHE A 270 12.31 -10.18 7.27
C PHE A 270 11.33 -11.21 6.69
N ASN A 271 11.61 -11.75 5.50
CA ASN A 271 10.87 -12.85 4.88
C ASN A 271 11.46 -14.24 5.20
N SER A 272 12.61 -14.27 5.87
CA SER A 272 13.25 -15.51 6.31
C SER A 272 13.00 -15.75 7.80
N PRO A 273 12.69 -16.99 8.24
CA PRO A 273 12.54 -17.30 9.68
C PRO A 273 13.81 -16.99 10.51
N LYS A 274 15.00 -16.97 9.87
CA LYS A 274 16.26 -16.64 10.54
C LYS A 274 16.45 -15.14 10.79
N GLY A 275 15.89 -14.28 9.93
CA GLY A 275 16.03 -12.82 10.06
C GLY A 275 14.79 -12.11 10.55
N ALA A 276 13.61 -12.73 10.40
CA ALA A 276 12.35 -12.13 10.81
C ALA A 276 12.20 -12.00 12.32
N CYS A 277 11.64 -10.89 12.79
CA CYS A 277 11.22 -10.75 14.18
C CYS A 277 10.25 -11.88 14.55
N PRO A 278 10.50 -12.66 15.63
CA PRO A 278 9.67 -13.82 15.98
C PRO A 278 8.28 -13.43 16.46
N HIS A 279 8.08 -12.20 16.96
CA HIS A 279 6.79 -11.71 17.44
C HIS A 279 5.84 -11.37 16.29
N CYS A 280 6.25 -10.47 15.39
CA CYS A 280 5.43 -10.05 14.25
C CYS A 280 5.66 -10.86 12.97
N ASN A 281 6.49 -11.90 13.01
CA ASN A 281 6.84 -12.72 11.85
C ASN A 281 7.28 -11.90 10.60
N GLY A 282 8.01 -10.81 10.84
CA GLY A 282 8.51 -9.93 9.77
C GLY A 282 7.51 -8.93 9.21
N LEU A 283 6.34 -8.77 9.84
CA LEU A 283 5.35 -7.78 9.41
C LEU A 283 5.72 -6.35 9.85
N GLY A 284 6.41 -6.20 10.99
CA GLY A 284 6.77 -4.91 11.57
C GLY A 284 5.63 -4.23 12.32
N GLU A 285 4.43 -4.78 12.20
CA GLU A 285 3.21 -4.28 12.81
C GLU A 285 2.52 -5.41 13.56
N GLU A 286 1.77 -5.07 14.58
CA GLU A 286 0.89 -5.99 15.32
C GLU A 286 -0.53 -5.44 15.32
N ALA A 287 -1.48 -6.34 15.14
CA ALA A 287 -2.89 -6.01 15.22
C ALA A 287 -3.29 -5.99 16.69
N VAL A 288 -3.67 -4.84 17.21
CA VAL A 288 -4.11 -4.65 18.59
C VAL A 288 -5.58 -4.25 18.58
N PHE A 289 -6.34 -4.78 19.53
CA PHE A 289 -7.73 -4.39 19.70
C PHE A 289 -7.80 -2.93 20.18
N ASP A 290 -8.65 -2.17 19.53
CA ASP A 290 -8.85 -0.76 19.84
C ASP A 290 -9.99 -0.61 20.84
N ARG A 291 -9.68 -0.15 22.05
CA ARG A 291 -10.66 0.05 23.13
C ARG A 291 -11.76 1.06 22.72
N GLU A 292 -11.41 2.13 21.99
CA GLU A 292 -12.39 3.12 21.53
C GLU A 292 -13.38 2.56 20.50
N LYS A 293 -12.92 1.64 19.65
CA LYS A 293 -13.76 0.94 18.68
C LYS A 293 -14.63 -0.13 19.32
N ILE A 294 -14.18 -0.73 20.41
CA ILE A 294 -14.94 -1.73 21.18
C ILE A 294 -15.98 -1.03 22.05
N LEU A 295 -15.64 0.14 22.64
CA LEU A 295 -16.46 0.95 23.52
C LEU A 295 -16.72 2.34 22.90
N PRO A 296 -17.56 2.44 21.86
CA PRO A 296 -17.70 3.67 21.06
C PRO A 296 -18.44 4.79 21.81
N ASP A 297 -19.33 4.44 22.72
CA ASP A 297 -20.11 5.40 23.51
C ASP A 297 -20.12 4.99 24.99
N PRO A 298 -19.35 5.68 25.85
CA PRO A 298 -19.26 5.36 27.26
C PRO A 298 -20.56 5.59 28.05
N ALA A 299 -21.54 6.29 27.47
CA ALA A 299 -22.85 6.52 28.07
C ALA A 299 -23.83 5.34 27.87
N LEU A 300 -23.55 4.43 26.93
CA LEU A 300 -24.37 3.26 26.70
C LEU A 300 -24.11 2.18 27.74
N SER A 301 -25.16 1.41 28.11
CA SER A 301 -25.05 0.24 28.96
C SER A 301 -24.64 -1.00 28.16
N LEU A 302 -24.19 -2.06 28.86
CA LEU A 302 -23.96 -3.38 28.24
C LEU A 302 -25.23 -3.92 27.59
N ARG A 303 -26.40 -3.63 28.16
CA ARG A 303 -27.71 -4.02 27.64
C ARG A 303 -28.03 -3.32 26.33
N ASP A 304 -27.69 -2.05 26.21
CA ASP A 304 -27.96 -1.24 25.03
C ASP A 304 -26.88 -1.35 23.94
N GLY A 305 -25.86 -2.18 24.17
CA GLY A 305 -24.79 -2.43 23.21
C GLY A 305 -23.56 -1.53 23.40
N GLY A 306 -23.27 -1.09 24.64
CA GLY A 306 -22.09 -0.28 24.95
C GLY A 306 -20.76 -0.97 24.64
N VAL A 307 -20.76 -2.30 24.47
CA VAL A 307 -19.64 -3.10 23.90
C VAL A 307 -20.04 -3.55 22.49
N GLU A 308 -19.63 -2.82 21.48
CA GLU A 308 -20.05 -2.98 20.07
C GLU A 308 -19.94 -4.44 19.55
N PRO A 309 -18.82 -5.20 19.78
CA PRO A 309 -18.70 -6.58 19.32
C PRO A 309 -19.76 -7.54 19.87
N LEU A 310 -20.32 -7.25 21.04
CA LEU A 310 -21.32 -8.08 21.69
C LEU A 310 -22.74 -7.74 21.23
N GLY A 311 -22.92 -6.50 20.75
CA GLY A 311 -24.21 -5.98 20.35
C GLY A 311 -25.18 -5.76 21.53
N LYS A 312 -26.46 -5.56 21.21
CA LYS A 312 -27.52 -5.39 22.23
C LYS A 312 -27.83 -6.68 22.95
N TYR A 313 -28.34 -6.55 24.16
CA TYR A 313 -28.69 -7.68 25.01
C TYR A 313 -29.49 -8.75 24.27
N ARG A 314 -29.08 -10.00 24.49
CA ARG A 314 -29.78 -11.21 24.07
C ARG A 314 -29.75 -12.20 25.23
N ASN A 315 -30.85 -12.89 25.43
CA ASN A 315 -30.88 -13.98 26.45
C ASN A 315 -30.04 -15.18 25.94
N ASN A 316 -28.73 -15.15 26.22
CA ASN A 316 -27.77 -16.17 25.81
C ASN A 316 -26.68 -16.32 26.88
N MET A 317 -25.86 -17.37 26.75
CA MET A 317 -24.74 -17.69 27.64
C MET A 317 -23.76 -16.53 27.83
N LEU A 318 -23.51 -15.76 26.81
CA LEU A 318 -22.55 -14.63 26.82
C LEU A 318 -22.99 -13.55 27.80
N PHE A 319 -24.27 -13.12 27.76
CA PHE A 319 -24.80 -12.11 28.67
C PHE A 319 -24.97 -12.66 30.10
N ALA A 320 -25.20 -13.97 30.26
CA ALA A 320 -25.16 -14.61 31.58
C ALA A 320 -23.75 -14.55 32.21
N ILE A 321 -22.71 -14.72 31.41
CA ILE A 321 -21.31 -14.56 31.87
C ILE A 321 -21.07 -13.12 32.32
N LEU A 322 -21.48 -12.13 31.52
CA LEU A 322 -21.30 -10.70 31.83
C LEU A 322 -22.04 -10.29 33.11
N GLU A 323 -23.22 -10.85 33.35
CA GLU A 323 -23.97 -10.63 34.61
C GLU A 323 -23.27 -11.20 35.84
N MET A 324 -22.62 -12.38 35.69
CA MET A 324 -21.82 -12.95 36.77
C MET A 324 -20.52 -12.15 37.00
N LEU A 325 -19.90 -11.62 35.95
CA LEU A 325 -18.80 -10.66 36.11
C LEU A 325 -19.25 -9.40 36.83
N GLY A 326 -20.45 -8.91 36.50
CA GLY A 326 -21.06 -7.76 37.17
C GLY A 326 -21.20 -7.99 38.69
N ARG A 327 -21.67 -9.17 39.12
CA ARG A 327 -21.74 -9.53 40.54
C ARG A 327 -20.36 -9.60 41.21
N ARG A 328 -19.29 -9.93 40.47
CA ARG A 328 -17.91 -10.03 41.01
C ARG A 328 -17.25 -8.67 41.10
N TYR A 329 -17.47 -7.81 40.13
CA TYR A 329 -16.80 -6.49 39.98
C TYR A 329 -17.70 -5.28 40.27
N ASP A 330 -18.86 -5.52 40.90
CA ASP A 330 -19.82 -4.53 41.36
C ASP A 330 -20.35 -3.60 40.26
N PHE A 331 -20.85 -4.22 39.16
CA PHE A 331 -21.57 -3.51 38.10
C PHE A 331 -22.78 -4.30 37.62
N THR A 332 -23.74 -3.64 36.99
CA THR A 332 -24.92 -4.24 36.37
C THR A 332 -24.87 -4.10 34.85
N LEU A 333 -25.68 -4.89 34.13
CA LEU A 333 -25.80 -4.76 32.67
C LEU A 333 -26.44 -3.44 32.24
N ASP A 334 -27.10 -2.74 33.13
CA ASP A 334 -27.79 -1.48 32.87
C ASP A 334 -26.93 -0.24 33.18
N ASP A 335 -25.77 -0.41 33.81
CA ASP A 335 -24.83 0.67 34.08
C ASP A 335 -24.11 1.13 32.80
N PRO A 336 -23.89 2.44 32.62
CA PRO A 336 -23.08 2.95 31.51
C PRO A 336 -21.68 2.36 31.56
N VAL A 337 -21.17 1.88 30.42
CA VAL A 337 -19.81 1.26 30.35
C VAL A 337 -18.70 2.19 30.81
N GLY A 338 -18.90 3.52 30.74
CA GLY A 338 -17.96 4.49 31.27
C GLY A 338 -17.91 4.61 32.79
N THR A 339 -18.88 4.02 33.52
CA THR A 339 -18.93 4.04 35.01
C THR A 339 -18.40 2.74 35.63
N ILE A 340 -18.21 1.70 34.83
CA ILE A 340 -17.66 0.42 35.26
C ILE A 340 -16.19 0.63 35.68
N SER A 341 -15.80 0.03 36.82
CA SER A 341 -14.44 0.07 37.30
C SER A 341 -13.43 -0.42 36.26
N GLU A 342 -12.19 0.07 36.32
CA GLU A 342 -11.14 -0.36 35.36
C GLU A 342 -10.84 -1.84 35.45
N GLU A 343 -10.92 -2.42 36.67
CA GLU A 343 -10.78 -3.85 36.90
C GLU A 343 -11.92 -4.65 36.25
N GLY A 344 -13.17 -4.23 36.44
CA GLY A 344 -14.33 -4.83 35.80
C GLY A 344 -14.29 -4.71 34.29
N MET A 345 -13.88 -3.56 33.76
CA MET A 345 -13.75 -3.36 32.32
C MET A 345 -12.61 -4.21 31.72
N ASN A 346 -11.49 -4.36 32.41
CA ASN A 346 -10.41 -5.25 31.98
C ASN A 346 -10.85 -6.72 32.00
N ALA A 347 -11.63 -7.14 33.00
CA ALA A 347 -12.22 -8.48 33.03
C ALA A 347 -13.18 -8.69 31.84
N ILE A 348 -13.99 -7.72 31.47
CA ILE A 348 -14.85 -7.79 30.29
C ILE A 348 -14.01 -7.91 29.01
N LEU A 349 -13.00 -7.06 28.85
CA LEU A 349 -12.23 -6.95 27.59
C LEU A 349 -11.20 -8.07 27.40
N TYR A 350 -10.48 -8.44 28.45
CA TYR A 350 -9.31 -9.33 28.38
C TYR A 350 -9.48 -10.65 29.14
N GLY A 351 -10.62 -10.82 29.80
CA GLY A 351 -10.94 -12.05 30.52
C GLY A 351 -10.63 -12.00 32.01
N ASP A 352 -11.12 -13.04 32.70
CA ASP A 352 -10.92 -13.22 34.13
C ASP A 352 -10.12 -14.50 34.37
N SER A 353 -9.12 -14.45 35.24
CA SER A 353 -8.28 -15.60 35.60
C SER A 353 -9.01 -16.68 36.41
N GLU A 354 -10.09 -16.30 37.10
CA GLU A 354 -10.89 -17.22 37.93
C GLU A 354 -12.15 -17.65 37.19
N PRO A 355 -12.43 -18.96 37.14
CA PRO A 355 -13.66 -19.45 36.55
C PRO A 355 -14.93 -18.93 37.26
N LEU A 356 -15.98 -18.72 36.46
CA LEU A 356 -17.29 -18.30 36.93
C LEU A 356 -18.23 -19.51 37.07
N THR A 357 -18.95 -19.61 38.19
CA THR A 357 -20.00 -20.61 38.36
C THR A 357 -21.32 -20.01 37.89
N ILE A 358 -21.88 -20.51 36.81
CA ILE A 358 -23.14 -20.01 36.24
C ILE A 358 -24.22 -21.06 36.44
N ASN A 359 -25.31 -20.65 37.06
CA ASN A 359 -26.54 -21.43 37.11
C ASN A 359 -27.42 -21.09 35.89
N LEU A 360 -27.40 -21.94 34.89
CA LEU A 360 -28.13 -21.68 33.63
C LEU A 360 -29.65 -21.56 33.81
N ALA A 361 -30.20 -22.15 34.86
CA ALA A 361 -31.62 -22.06 35.14
C ALA A 361 -32.05 -20.63 35.55
N GLU A 362 -31.18 -19.83 36.15
CA GLU A 362 -31.47 -18.42 36.49
C GLU A 362 -31.67 -17.56 35.26
N PHE A 363 -31.08 -17.95 34.14
CA PHE A 363 -31.14 -17.23 32.85
C PHE A 363 -32.15 -17.86 31.87
N CYS A 364 -33.04 -18.72 32.35
CA CYS A 364 -33.97 -19.44 31.48
C CYS A 364 -33.30 -20.27 30.37
N LEU A 365 -32.07 -20.77 30.63
CA LEU A 365 -31.32 -21.64 29.74
C LEU A 365 -31.39 -23.09 30.24
N THR A 366 -31.34 -24.04 29.32
CA THR A 366 -31.36 -25.48 29.71
C THR A 366 -29.98 -25.92 30.23
N GLY A 367 -29.92 -26.46 31.45
CA GLY A 367 -28.71 -26.95 32.10
C GLY A 367 -28.71 -26.71 33.61
N GLY A 368 -27.66 -27.20 34.27
CA GLY A 368 -27.39 -26.99 35.70
C GLY A 368 -26.26 -25.98 35.94
N ASN A 369 -25.60 -26.06 37.08
CA ASN A 369 -24.43 -25.25 37.39
C ASN A 369 -23.24 -25.66 36.51
N ASN A 370 -22.71 -24.73 35.76
CA ASN A 370 -21.54 -24.91 34.93
C ASN A 370 -20.39 -23.96 35.34
N LEU A 371 -19.18 -24.52 35.37
CA LEU A 371 -17.97 -23.74 35.56
C LEU A 371 -17.51 -23.23 34.18
N VAL A 372 -17.46 -21.93 34.00
CA VAL A 372 -17.11 -21.31 32.73
C VAL A 372 -15.96 -20.35 32.91
N SER A 373 -14.96 -20.43 32.05
CA SER A 373 -13.88 -19.47 31.96
C SER A 373 -14.25 -18.39 30.93
N TRP A 374 -14.13 -17.11 31.29
CA TRP A 374 -14.31 -15.99 30.39
C TRP A 374 -12.96 -15.45 29.93
N GLU A 375 -12.67 -15.55 28.65
CA GLU A 375 -11.38 -15.18 28.08
C GLU A 375 -11.36 -13.73 27.54
N GLY A 376 -12.49 -13.02 27.65
CA GLY A 376 -12.60 -11.62 27.24
C GLY A 376 -13.14 -11.40 25.83
N VAL A 377 -13.59 -10.17 25.59
CA VAL A 377 -14.11 -9.72 24.29
C VAL A 377 -13.02 -9.80 23.22
N ALA A 378 -11.76 -9.51 23.55
CA ALA A 378 -10.63 -9.60 22.63
C ALA A 378 -10.46 -11.01 22.07
N GLU A 379 -10.50 -12.04 22.94
CA GLU A 379 -10.42 -13.43 22.51
C GLU A 379 -11.69 -13.88 21.78
N TYR A 380 -12.86 -13.40 22.20
CA TYR A 380 -14.13 -13.63 21.49
C TYR A 380 -14.06 -13.15 20.03
N ILE A 381 -13.51 -11.95 19.79
CA ILE A 381 -13.28 -11.44 18.44
C ILE A 381 -12.23 -12.29 17.71
N GLY A 382 -11.21 -12.78 18.42
CA GLY A 382 -10.14 -13.63 17.89
C GLY A 382 -10.62 -15.01 17.42
N ARG A 383 -11.52 -15.64 18.16
CA ARG A 383 -12.06 -16.98 17.82
C ARG A 383 -12.85 -17.06 16.54
N THR A 384 -13.37 -15.93 16.07
CA THR A 384 -14.01 -15.87 14.75
C THR A 384 -13.02 -16.08 13.59
N GLU A 385 -11.72 -16.32 13.87
CA GLU A 385 -10.72 -16.69 12.85
C GLU A 385 -10.97 -18.05 12.21
N ASP A 386 -11.54 -19.01 12.95
CA ASP A 386 -11.78 -20.38 12.47
C ASP A 386 -12.92 -20.46 11.44
N GLU A 387 -13.75 -19.42 11.31
CA GLU A 387 -14.73 -19.31 10.23
C GLU A 387 -14.13 -18.55 9.04
N ASP A 388 -13.72 -19.27 8.01
CA ASP A 388 -13.12 -18.79 6.75
C ASP A 388 -14.01 -17.85 5.91
N SER A 389 -15.00 -17.20 6.51
CA SER A 389 -15.88 -16.28 5.79
C SER A 389 -15.27 -14.87 5.67
N VAL A 390 -15.32 -14.34 4.47
CA VAL A 390 -14.92 -12.93 4.18
C VAL A 390 -15.65 -11.92 5.08
N ARG A 391 -16.86 -12.30 5.56
CA ARG A 391 -17.70 -11.47 6.43
C ARG A 391 -17.15 -11.41 7.86
N SER A 392 -16.70 -12.52 8.42
CA SER A 392 -16.10 -12.62 9.77
C SER A 392 -14.79 -11.83 9.81
N ARG A 393 -13.94 -11.97 8.79
CA ARG A 393 -12.70 -11.19 8.67
C ARG A 393 -12.93 -9.68 8.64
N LYS A 394 -13.88 -9.21 7.82
CA LYS A 394 -14.20 -7.78 7.75
C LYS A 394 -14.81 -7.24 9.04
N TRP A 395 -15.60 -8.03 9.72
CA TRP A 395 -16.18 -7.66 11.02
C TRP A 395 -15.09 -7.50 12.08
N ARG A 396 -14.14 -8.44 12.14
CA ARG A 396 -12.99 -8.38 13.05
C ARG A 396 -12.08 -7.17 12.76
N GLU A 397 -11.78 -6.91 11.48
CA GLU A 397 -10.93 -5.79 11.07
C GLU A 397 -11.45 -4.42 11.56
N GLN A 398 -12.75 -4.28 11.83
CA GLN A 398 -13.34 -3.04 12.32
C GLN A 398 -12.84 -2.68 13.74
N PHE A 399 -12.49 -3.67 14.56
CA PHE A 399 -12.06 -3.50 15.94
C PHE A 399 -10.54 -3.49 16.13
N LEU A 400 -9.79 -3.66 15.05
CA LEU A 400 -8.33 -3.69 15.07
C LEU A 400 -7.71 -2.34 14.68
N VAL A 401 -6.57 -2.07 15.32
CA VAL A 401 -5.62 -1.02 14.91
C VAL A 401 -4.25 -1.66 14.76
N TYR A 402 -3.57 -1.33 13.67
CA TYR A 402 -2.21 -1.80 13.43
C TYR A 402 -1.21 -0.81 14.04
N LYS A 403 -0.48 -1.25 15.07
CA LYS A 403 0.59 -0.50 15.73
C LYS A 403 1.95 -1.07 15.35
N LYS A 404 3.00 -0.28 15.48
CA LYS A 404 4.37 -0.81 15.34
C LYS A 404 4.58 -1.94 16.35
N CYS A 405 5.17 -3.03 15.89
CA CYS A 405 5.47 -4.18 16.74
C CYS A 405 6.27 -3.75 17.98
N SER A 406 5.80 -4.12 19.15
CA SER A 406 6.39 -3.78 20.46
C SER A 406 7.81 -4.33 20.65
N VAL A 407 8.13 -5.47 20.01
CA VAL A 407 9.44 -6.14 20.13
C VAL A 407 10.47 -5.54 19.18
N CYS A 408 10.13 -5.39 17.88
CA CYS A 408 11.11 -4.91 16.90
C CYS A 408 10.98 -3.41 16.60
N GLY A 409 10.04 -2.68 17.20
CA GLY A 409 9.86 -1.24 16.93
C GLY A 409 9.52 -0.90 15.48
N GLY A 410 9.06 -1.87 14.67
CA GLY A 410 8.76 -1.68 13.25
C GLY A 410 9.89 -2.08 12.30
N THR A 411 11.07 -2.48 12.78
CA THR A 411 12.22 -2.87 11.92
C THR A 411 12.00 -4.16 11.16
N ARG A 412 11.03 -5.00 11.57
CA ARG A 412 10.69 -6.32 11.00
C ARG A 412 11.73 -7.40 11.23
N LEU A 413 12.91 -7.04 11.73
CA LEU A 413 14.07 -7.93 11.89
C LEU A 413 14.24 -8.37 13.34
N ARG A 414 14.99 -9.45 13.53
CA ARG A 414 15.51 -9.86 14.84
C ARG A 414 16.53 -8.84 15.33
N ASP A 415 16.62 -8.70 16.64
CA ASP A 415 17.55 -7.80 17.31
C ASP A 415 19.03 -8.07 16.90
N GLU A 416 19.43 -9.34 16.80
CA GLU A 416 20.78 -9.74 16.37
C GLU A 416 21.20 -9.12 15.04
N ALA A 417 20.27 -9.03 14.05
CA ALA A 417 20.54 -8.45 12.74
C ALA A 417 20.81 -6.93 12.80
N LEU A 418 20.31 -6.24 13.82
CA LEU A 418 20.47 -4.80 13.99
C LEU A 418 21.85 -4.41 14.57
N HIS A 419 22.60 -5.38 15.09
CA HIS A 419 23.95 -5.17 15.61
C HIS A 419 25.04 -5.27 14.54
N PHE A 420 24.70 -5.60 13.30
CA PHE A 420 25.59 -5.54 12.14
C PHE A 420 25.50 -4.15 11.50
N ARG A 421 26.65 -3.44 11.42
CA ARG A 421 26.71 -2.05 10.98
C ARG A 421 27.73 -1.81 9.88
N ILE A 422 27.45 -0.83 9.02
CA ILE A 422 28.38 -0.26 8.04
C ILE A 422 28.37 1.25 8.25
N GLY A 423 29.53 1.84 8.55
CA GLY A 423 29.63 3.26 8.86
C GLY A 423 28.75 3.70 10.04
N GLY A 424 28.59 2.83 11.03
CA GLY A 424 27.76 3.07 12.22
C GLY A 424 26.27 2.80 12.08
N LEU A 425 25.78 2.54 10.86
CA LEU A 425 24.35 2.32 10.56
C LEU A 425 24.04 0.84 10.34
N ASN A 426 22.92 0.38 10.87
CA ASN A 426 22.38 -0.94 10.60
C ASN A 426 21.44 -0.94 9.39
N ILE A 427 21.08 -2.13 8.90
CA ILE A 427 20.25 -2.28 7.68
C ILE A 427 18.85 -1.68 7.82
N ALA A 428 18.26 -1.68 9.02
CA ALA A 428 16.94 -1.10 9.26
C ALA A 428 16.99 0.43 9.24
N GLU A 429 18.03 1.03 9.85
CA GLU A 429 18.26 2.48 9.82
C GLU A 429 18.45 2.97 8.38
N VAL A 430 19.26 2.28 7.58
CA VAL A 430 19.47 2.60 6.16
C VAL A 430 18.18 2.44 5.36
N SER A 431 17.41 1.38 5.61
CA SER A 431 16.14 1.15 4.91
C SER A 431 15.06 2.17 5.28
N ALA A 432 15.13 2.77 6.46
CA ALA A 432 14.20 3.79 6.93
C ALA A 432 14.51 5.19 6.37
N MET A 433 15.74 5.44 5.91
CA MET A 433 16.12 6.71 5.28
C MET A 433 15.32 6.98 4.01
N SER A 434 15.18 8.27 3.65
CA SER A 434 14.72 8.63 2.31
C SER A 434 15.72 8.14 1.25
N ILE A 435 15.21 7.77 0.08
CA ILE A 435 16.02 7.29 -1.05
C ILE A 435 17.09 8.33 -1.43
N ALA A 436 16.76 9.64 -1.36
CA ALA A 436 17.71 10.69 -1.61
C ALA A 436 18.90 10.66 -0.62
N ARG A 437 18.61 10.61 0.68
CA ARG A 437 19.63 10.53 1.73
C ARG A 437 20.41 9.21 1.68
N PHE A 438 19.74 8.12 1.33
CA PHE A 438 20.42 6.84 1.11
C PHE A 438 21.36 6.90 -0.09
N SER A 439 20.96 7.60 -1.16
CA SER A 439 21.82 7.82 -2.35
C SER A 439 23.10 8.61 -2.01
N GLU A 440 23.01 9.59 -1.13
CA GLU A 440 24.16 10.35 -0.62
C GLU A 440 25.07 9.45 0.25
N TRP A 441 24.51 8.71 1.18
CA TRP A 441 25.27 7.80 2.04
C TRP A 441 26.00 6.71 1.27
N ILE A 442 25.35 6.09 0.28
CA ILE A 442 25.97 5.02 -0.53
C ILE A 442 27.05 5.57 -1.49
N ALA A 443 26.99 6.86 -1.85
CA ALA A 443 28.03 7.48 -2.67
C ALA A 443 29.39 7.47 -1.98
N ASP A 444 29.41 7.63 -0.67
CA ASP A 444 30.61 7.72 0.16
C ASP A 444 30.92 6.44 0.95
N ILE A 445 30.20 5.36 0.73
CA ILE A 445 30.28 4.15 1.55
C ILE A 445 31.67 3.50 1.57
N GLU A 446 32.43 3.68 0.52
CA GLU A 446 33.77 3.08 0.36
C GLU A 446 34.78 3.54 1.41
N LYS A 447 34.55 4.70 2.05
CA LYS A 447 35.38 5.19 3.15
C LYS A 447 35.33 4.32 4.40
N TYR A 448 34.28 3.52 4.55
CA TYR A 448 34.09 2.63 5.70
C TYR A 448 34.67 1.23 5.47
N PHE A 449 35.12 0.91 4.25
CA PHE A 449 35.58 -0.42 3.88
C PHE A 449 37.10 -0.53 3.90
N SER A 450 37.61 -1.68 4.38
CA SER A 450 38.94 -2.10 4.14
C SER A 450 39.20 -2.40 2.65
N PRO A 451 40.46 -2.47 2.18
CA PRO A 451 40.76 -2.80 0.77
C PRO A 451 40.14 -4.12 0.29
N LYS A 452 40.02 -5.10 1.18
CA LYS A 452 39.40 -6.41 0.89
C LYS A 452 37.88 -6.28 0.76
N GLU A 453 37.24 -5.64 1.71
CA GLU A 453 35.80 -5.40 1.73
C GLU A 453 35.36 -4.53 0.53
N ARG A 454 36.18 -3.53 0.15
CA ARG A 454 35.92 -2.68 -1.02
C ARG A 454 35.83 -3.51 -2.31
N LYS A 455 36.74 -4.44 -2.53
CA LYS A 455 36.69 -5.32 -3.72
C LYS A 455 35.45 -6.21 -3.74
N ILE A 456 35.03 -6.70 -2.58
CA ILE A 456 33.84 -7.55 -2.45
C ILE A 456 32.56 -6.73 -2.68
N ALA A 457 32.49 -5.51 -2.14
CA ALA A 457 31.31 -4.66 -2.18
C ALA A 457 31.15 -3.93 -3.52
N GLN A 458 32.18 -3.79 -4.35
CA GLN A 458 32.23 -2.92 -5.54
C GLN A 458 31.04 -3.11 -6.47
N GLU A 459 30.79 -4.35 -6.92
CA GLU A 459 29.67 -4.62 -7.85
C GLU A 459 28.30 -4.45 -7.18
N ILE A 460 28.20 -4.81 -5.90
CA ILE A 460 26.95 -4.66 -5.12
C ILE A 460 26.59 -3.18 -4.97
N VAL A 461 27.56 -2.36 -4.60
CA VAL A 461 27.38 -0.91 -4.43
C VAL A 461 27.02 -0.23 -5.75
N LYS A 462 27.65 -0.66 -6.86
CA LYS A 462 27.33 -0.16 -8.20
C LYS A 462 25.86 -0.42 -8.55
N GLU A 463 25.38 -1.64 -8.35
CA GLU A 463 23.99 -2.02 -8.64
C GLU A 463 22.97 -1.24 -7.75
N ILE A 464 23.31 -1.02 -6.47
CA ILE A 464 22.46 -0.20 -5.59
C ILE A 464 22.44 1.25 -6.07
N ARG A 465 23.59 1.86 -6.39
CA ARG A 465 23.69 3.24 -6.87
C ARG A 465 22.87 3.46 -8.14
N GLU A 466 22.94 2.55 -9.10
CA GLU A 466 22.17 2.66 -10.34
C GLU A 466 20.66 2.62 -10.07
N ARG A 467 20.16 1.68 -9.26
CA ARG A 467 18.73 1.60 -8.93
C ARG A 467 18.23 2.81 -8.15
N LEU A 468 19.02 3.31 -7.20
CA LEU A 468 18.69 4.53 -6.45
C LEU A 468 18.62 5.76 -7.37
N ARG A 469 19.56 5.89 -8.31
CA ARG A 469 19.56 6.97 -9.30
C ARG A 469 18.22 7.01 -10.05
N PHE A 470 17.77 5.88 -10.60
CA PHE A 470 16.49 5.83 -11.32
C PHE A 470 15.30 6.19 -10.44
N LEU A 471 15.29 5.77 -9.18
CA LEU A 471 14.22 6.15 -8.24
C LEU A 471 14.19 7.66 -7.96
N VAL A 472 15.35 8.29 -7.85
CA VAL A 472 15.46 9.75 -7.67
C VAL A 472 15.04 10.48 -8.96
N GLU A 473 15.44 10.00 -10.14
CA GLU A 473 15.10 10.58 -11.44
C GLU A 473 13.60 10.53 -11.72
N VAL A 474 12.88 9.48 -11.30
CA VAL A 474 11.41 9.43 -11.42
C VAL A 474 10.67 10.17 -10.29
N GLY A 475 11.38 10.97 -9.48
CA GLY A 475 10.78 11.82 -8.45
C GLY A 475 10.37 11.09 -7.16
N LEU A 476 10.95 9.93 -6.86
CA LEU A 476 10.64 9.13 -5.66
C LEU A 476 11.69 9.24 -4.55
N GLY A 477 12.56 10.25 -4.59
CA GLY A 477 13.64 10.45 -3.62
C GLY A 477 13.17 10.59 -2.16
N TYR A 478 11.94 11.02 -1.95
CA TYR A 478 11.34 11.19 -0.62
C TYR A 478 10.86 9.88 0.03
N LEU A 479 10.67 8.80 -0.73
CA LEU A 479 10.27 7.50 -0.20
C LEU A 479 11.40 6.85 0.57
N SER A 480 11.06 5.90 1.46
CA SER A 480 12.03 5.02 2.12
C SER A 480 11.87 3.58 1.61
N LEU A 481 12.97 2.80 1.64
CA LEU A 481 12.93 1.38 1.25
C LEU A 481 12.03 0.55 2.17
N ALA A 482 11.90 0.93 3.44
CA ALA A 482 11.07 0.25 4.43
C ALA A 482 9.56 0.49 4.23
N ARG A 483 9.18 1.51 3.42
CA ARG A 483 7.76 1.85 3.20
C ARG A 483 7.00 0.68 2.58
N SER A 484 5.87 0.35 3.19
CA SER A 484 4.99 -0.72 2.71
C SER A 484 4.38 -0.36 1.34
N SER A 485 4.36 -1.32 0.40
CA SER A 485 3.73 -1.13 -0.90
C SER A 485 2.21 -0.88 -0.83
N ARG A 486 1.55 -1.26 0.27
CA ARG A 486 0.12 -0.95 0.50
C ARG A 486 -0.16 0.54 0.69
N SER A 487 0.80 1.30 1.20
CA SER A 487 0.66 2.73 1.49
C SER A 487 1.02 3.63 0.31
N LEU A 488 1.43 3.03 -0.81
CA LEU A 488 1.79 3.77 -2.01
C LEU A 488 0.55 4.19 -2.79
N SER A 489 0.58 5.41 -3.32
CA SER A 489 -0.38 5.85 -4.33
C SER A 489 -0.22 5.07 -5.64
N GLY A 490 -1.23 5.13 -6.52
CA GLY A 490 -1.17 4.51 -7.84
C GLY A 490 0.04 4.98 -8.65
N GLY A 491 0.26 6.28 -8.69
CA GLY A 491 1.38 6.88 -9.40
C GLY A 491 2.75 6.53 -8.79
N GLU A 492 2.89 6.52 -7.45
CA GLU A 492 4.13 6.07 -6.78
C GLU A 492 4.48 4.63 -7.16
N SER A 493 3.49 3.74 -7.10
CA SER A 493 3.68 2.32 -7.45
C SER A 493 4.07 2.12 -8.92
N GLN A 494 3.46 2.87 -9.82
CA GLN A 494 3.76 2.85 -11.25
C GLN A 494 5.19 3.32 -11.52
N ARG A 495 5.61 4.44 -10.91
CA ARG A 495 6.97 4.98 -11.05
C ARG A 495 8.04 4.04 -10.45
N ILE A 496 7.75 3.34 -9.35
CA ILE A 496 8.64 2.30 -8.82
C ILE A 496 8.84 1.20 -9.86
N ARG A 497 7.77 0.73 -10.50
CA ARG A 497 7.87 -0.28 -11.57
C ARG A 497 8.66 0.25 -12.77
N LEU A 498 8.41 1.49 -13.18
CA LEU A 498 9.17 2.14 -14.26
C LEU A 498 10.66 2.18 -13.94
N ALA A 499 11.05 2.67 -12.75
CA ALA A 499 12.44 2.72 -12.32
C ALA A 499 13.09 1.32 -12.30
N THR A 500 12.35 0.30 -11.86
CA THR A 500 12.82 -1.10 -11.86
C THR A 500 13.04 -1.61 -13.29
N GLN A 501 12.14 -1.28 -14.22
CA GLN A 501 12.28 -1.70 -15.62
C GLN A 501 13.44 -0.99 -16.33
N ILE A 502 13.62 0.31 -16.11
CA ILE A 502 14.80 1.04 -16.62
C ILE A 502 16.08 0.41 -16.08
N GLY A 503 16.09 0.08 -14.79
CA GLY A 503 17.23 -0.61 -14.15
C GLY A 503 17.54 -2.01 -14.67
N SER A 504 16.58 -2.68 -15.31
CA SER A 504 16.78 -4.03 -15.90
C SER A 504 17.67 -4.05 -17.13
N LYS A 505 17.92 -2.88 -17.74
CA LYS A 505 18.76 -2.72 -18.95
C LYS A 505 18.30 -3.59 -20.14
N LEU A 506 17.01 -3.93 -20.21
CA LEU A 506 16.44 -4.65 -21.34
C LEU A 506 16.46 -3.75 -22.59
N VAL A 507 16.76 -4.33 -23.73
CA VAL A 507 16.80 -3.66 -25.05
C VAL A 507 15.85 -4.35 -26.02
N HIS A 508 15.40 -3.64 -27.06
CA HIS A 508 14.44 -4.13 -28.06
C HIS A 508 13.10 -4.58 -27.48
N VAL A 509 12.66 -3.95 -26.37
CA VAL A 509 11.38 -4.17 -25.73
C VAL A 509 10.41 -3.04 -26.11
N LEU A 510 9.13 -3.38 -26.21
CA LEU A 510 8.05 -2.41 -26.34
C LEU A 510 7.45 -2.16 -24.95
N TYR A 511 7.67 -0.97 -24.41
CA TYR A 511 7.05 -0.53 -23.15
C TYR A 511 5.75 0.20 -23.44
N ILE A 512 4.68 -0.14 -22.71
CA ILE A 512 3.39 0.53 -22.79
C ILE A 512 3.04 1.05 -21.39
N LEU A 513 2.89 2.37 -21.25
CA LEU A 513 2.62 3.03 -19.98
C LEU A 513 1.25 3.70 -20.00
N ASP A 514 0.52 3.59 -18.87
CA ASP A 514 -0.78 4.21 -18.68
C ASP A 514 -0.64 5.44 -17.79
N GLU A 515 -0.74 6.62 -18.36
CA GLU A 515 -0.74 7.91 -17.67
C GLU A 515 0.36 8.05 -16.59
N PRO A 516 1.65 7.91 -16.94
CA PRO A 516 2.74 7.92 -15.96
C PRO A 516 2.97 9.27 -15.26
N SER A 517 2.43 10.37 -15.77
CA SER A 517 2.50 11.73 -15.19
C SER A 517 1.55 11.95 -14.01
N ILE A 518 0.68 10.99 -13.70
CA ILE A 518 -0.34 11.10 -12.65
C ILE A 518 0.28 11.44 -11.28
N GLY A 519 -0.32 12.46 -10.62
CA GLY A 519 0.09 12.88 -9.27
C GLY A 519 1.49 13.52 -9.24
N LEU A 520 2.03 13.90 -10.39
CA LEU A 520 3.27 14.63 -10.48
C LEU A 520 3.04 16.14 -10.53
N HIS A 521 3.87 16.85 -9.78
CA HIS A 521 4.05 18.27 -10.00
C HIS A 521 4.82 18.49 -11.32
N GLN A 522 4.58 19.62 -12.02
CA GLN A 522 5.21 19.90 -13.30
C GLN A 522 6.76 19.78 -13.28
N ARG A 523 7.38 20.17 -12.17
CA ARG A 523 8.83 19.99 -11.96
C ARG A 523 9.27 18.53 -12.08
N ASP A 524 8.47 17.61 -11.54
CA ASP A 524 8.80 16.19 -11.52
C ASP A 524 8.45 15.52 -12.85
N ASN A 525 7.50 16.09 -13.61
CA ASN A 525 7.14 15.65 -14.96
C ASN A 525 8.30 15.79 -15.96
N GLU A 526 9.06 16.89 -15.89
CA GLU A 526 10.27 17.07 -16.70
C GLU A 526 11.30 15.95 -16.48
N ARG A 527 11.44 15.47 -15.25
CA ARG A 527 12.33 14.34 -14.90
C ARG A 527 11.83 13.03 -15.48
N LEU A 528 10.53 12.77 -15.37
CA LEU A 528 9.89 11.58 -15.93
C LEU A 528 10.10 11.53 -17.46
N ILE A 529 9.85 12.62 -18.17
CA ILE A 529 10.07 12.74 -19.63
C ILE A 529 11.51 12.36 -19.99
N ARG A 530 12.48 12.84 -19.22
CA ARG A 530 13.91 12.52 -19.44
C ARG A 530 14.15 11.02 -19.28
N SER A 531 13.62 10.39 -18.23
CA SER A 531 13.76 8.95 -18.00
C SER A 531 13.13 8.11 -19.11
N LEU A 532 11.98 8.54 -19.67
CA LEU A 532 11.35 7.85 -20.80
C LEU A 532 12.18 7.98 -22.08
N LYS A 533 12.81 9.14 -22.31
CA LYS A 533 13.74 9.32 -23.42
C LYS A 533 14.99 8.45 -23.28
N GLU A 534 15.55 8.34 -22.07
CA GLU A 534 16.68 7.43 -21.78
C GLU A 534 16.28 5.97 -22.06
N LEU A 535 15.08 5.55 -21.68
CA LEU A 535 14.55 4.22 -21.96
C LEU A 535 14.42 3.95 -23.47
N ARG A 536 13.95 4.95 -24.24
CA ARG A 536 13.91 4.90 -25.72
C ARG A 536 15.34 4.82 -26.30
N ASP A 537 16.23 5.69 -25.84
CA ASP A 537 17.60 5.82 -26.36
C ASP A 537 18.46 4.58 -26.06
N ALA A 538 18.06 3.78 -25.07
CA ALA A 538 18.62 2.45 -24.81
C ALA A 538 18.23 1.39 -25.87
N GLY A 539 17.47 1.76 -26.92
CA GLY A 539 17.07 0.89 -28.03
C GLY A 539 15.68 0.26 -27.87
N ASN A 540 14.82 0.84 -27.06
CA ASN A 540 13.44 0.39 -26.82
C ASN A 540 12.41 1.23 -27.57
N SER A 541 11.21 0.66 -27.77
CA SER A 541 10.03 1.41 -28.19
C SER A 541 9.19 1.75 -26.95
N VAL A 542 8.71 3.00 -26.85
CA VAL A 542 7.93 3.43 -25.69
C VAL A 542 6.61 4.03 -26.16
N ILE A 543 5.51 3.40 -25.78
CA ILE A 543 4.15 3.91 -26.02
C ILE A 543 3.60 4.42 -24.70
N VAL A 544 3.11 5.64 -24.67
CA VAL A 544 2.52 6.28 -23.48
C VAL A 544 1.10 6.73 -23.79
N VAL A 545 0.13 6.28 -23.02
CA VAL A 545 -1.22 6.85 -23.05
C VAL A 545 -1.20 8.07 -22.14
N GLU A 546 -1.38 9.27 -22.70
CA GLU A 546 -1.20 10.51 -21.95
C GLU A 546 -2.04 11.70 -22.46
N HIS A 547 -2.22 12.68 -21.55
CA HIS A 547 -2.94 13.93 -21.80
C HIS A 547 -2.11 15.17 -21.47
N ASP A 548 -0.92 14.99 -20.93
CA ASP A 548 -0.04 16.09 -20.53
C ASP A 548 0.60 16.76 -21.77
N GLU A 549 0.56 18.08 -21.81
CA GLU A 549 1.09 18.87 -22.94
C GLU A 549 2.61 18.71 -23.07
N ASP A 550 3.36 18.73 -21.97
CA ASP A 550 4.82 18.63 -22.00
C ASP A 550 5.26 17.24 -22.50
N MET A 551 4.51 16.18 -22.14
CA MET A 551 4.74 14.84 -22.65
C MET A 551 4.48 14.76 -24.16
N MET A 552 3.38 15.35 -24.65
CA MET A 552 3.08 15.43 -26.09
C MET A 552 4.14 16.20 -26.87
N ARG A 553 4.59 17.35 -26.32
CA ARG A 553 5.70 18.14 -26.93
C ARG A 553 7.02 17.39 -27.00
N ALA A 554 7.25 16.50 -26.05
CA ALA A 554 8.48 15.72 -25.95
C ALA A 554 8.48 14.44 -26.77
N ALA A 555 7.31 14.01 -27.28
CA ALA A 555 7.12 12.80 -28.07
C ALA A 555 7.74 12.90 -29.46
N ASP A 556 8.23 11.80 -29.98
CA ASP A 556 8.69 11.66 -31.37
C ASP A 556 7.51 11.46 -32.33
N TYR A 557 6.42 10.86 -31.85
CA TYR A 557 5.22 10.55 -32.62
C TYR A 557 3.99 10.59 -31.74
N ILE A 558 2.89 11.12 -32.24
CA ILE A 558 1.63 11.24 -31.49
C ILE A 558 0.51 10.59 -32.29
N VAL A 559 -0.38 9.90 -31.61
CA VAL A 559 -1.60 9.31 -32.16
C VAL A 559 -2.80 9.89 -31.40
N ASP A 560 -3.63 10.69 -32.06
CA ASP A 560 -4.85 11.28 -31.51
C ASP A 560 -6.06 10.42 -31.85
N VAL A 561 -6.70 9.86 -30.80
CA VAL A 561 -7.85 8.93 -30.92
C VAL A 561 -9.14 9.67 -30.60
N GLY A 562 -10.05 9.67 -31.55
CA GLY A 562 -11.29 10.42 -31.40
C GLY A 562 -12.35 10.03 -32.45
N PRO A 563 -13.13 11.00 -32.96
CA PRO A 563 -13.19 12.42 -32.58
C PRO A 563 -13.88 12.71 -31.25
N LEU A 564 -14.73 11.81 -30.77
CA LEU A 564 -15.48 11.89 -29.50
C LEU A 564 -15.32 10.62 -28.67
N ALA A 565 -16.11 10.48 -27.61
CA ALA A 565 -16.08 9.32 -26.72
C ALA A 565 -17.11 8.23 -27.12
N GLY A 566 -16.88 7.00 -26.67
CA GLY A 566 -17.76 5.86 -26.83
C GLY A 566 -17.99 5.48 -28.30
N ARG A 567 -19.24 5.28 -28.72
CA ARG A 567 -19.60 4.87 -30.10
C ARG A 567 -19.24 5.90 -31.16
N LYS A 568 -19.05 7.17 -30.78
CA LYS A 568 -18.63 8.26 -31.69
C LYS A 568 -17.11 8.47 -31.71
N GLY A 569 -16.38 7.69 -30.91
CA GLY A 569 -14.92 7.61 -30.87
C GLY A 569 -14.38 6.44 -31.69
N GLY A 570 -13.20 5.97 -31.32
CA GLY A 570 -12.59 4.75 -31.86
C GLY A 570 -11.98 4.87 -33.24
N ARG A 571 -11.63 6.08 -33.68
CA ARG A 571 -10.92 6.35 -34.94
C ARG A 571 -9.64 7.10 -34.69
N ILE A 572 -8.67 6.95 -35.56
CA ILE A 572 -7.49 7.81 -35.56
C ILE A 572 -7.88 9.12 -36.28
N VAL A 573 -7.81 10.22 -35.52
CA VAL A 573 -8.11 11.57 -36.01
C VAL A 573 -6.88 12.19 -36.65
N ALA A 574 -5.73 11.99 -36.01
CA ALA A 574 -4.43 12.46 -36.49
C ALA A 574 -3.32 11.53 -35.99
N ALA A 575 -2.26 11.39 -36.78
CA ALA A 575 -1.06 10.67 -36.36
C ALA A 575 0.15 11.29 -37.07
N GLY A 576 1.23 11.55 -36.31
CA GLY A 576 2.42 12.21 -36.86
C GLY A 576 3.29 12.85 -35.78
N SER A 577 4.15 13.78 -36.18
CA SER A 577 4.94 14.61 -35.27
C SER A 577 4.04 15.56 -34.48
N PHE A 578 4.60 16.23 -33.46
CA PHE A 578 3.86 17.28 -32.72
C PHE A 578 3.35 18.38 -33.65
N ASP A 579 4.14 18.80 -34.64
CA ASP A 579 3.74 19.84 -35.61
C ASP A 579 2.59 19.37 -36.50
N ASP A 580 2.55 18.08 -36.91
CA ASP A 580 1.44 17.52 -37.68
C ASP A 580 0.13 17.56 -36.87
N ILE A 581 0.21 17.28 -35.55
CA ILE A 581 -0.96 17.34 -34.67
C ILE A 581 -1.48 18.76 -34.51
N LEU A 582 -0.61 19.78 -34.40
CA LEU A 582 -1.02 21.19 -34.30
C LEU A 582 -1.86 21.66 -35.49
N HIS A 583 -1.61 21.09 -36.68
CA HIS A 583 -2.35 21.39 -37.91
C HIS A 583 -3.58 20.54 -38.13
N ALA A 584 -3.78 19.54 -37.30
CA ALA A 584 -4.93 18.63 -37.42
C ALA A 584 -6.23 19.31 -36.99
N ASN A 585 -7.35 18.79 -37.53
CA ASN A 585 -8.69 19.22 -37.12
C ASN A 585 -9.19 18.34 -36.00
N SER A 586 -8.67 18.54 -34.80
CA SER A 586 -9.03 17.76 -33.61
C SER A 586 -9.19 18.63 -32.37
N ILE A 587 -9.92 18.15 -31.38
CA ILE A 587 -10.11 18.86 -30.10
C ILE A 587 -8.76 19.02 -29.39
N THR A 588 -7.90 18.03 -29.45
CA THR A 588 -6.54 18.07 -28.91
C THR A 588 -5.74 19.20 -29.54
N ALA A 589 -5.76 19.32 -30.87
CA ALA A 589 -5.10 20.40 -31.61
C ALA A 589 -5.66 21.80 -31.23
N ASP A 590 -6.96 21.93 -31.02
CA ASP A 590 -7.58 23.17 -30.59
C ASP A 590 -7.05 23.66 -29.24
N TYR A 591 -6.81 22.77 -28.28
CA TYR A 591 -6.21 23.15 -27.00
C TYR A 591 -4.71 23.44 -27.10
N LEU A 592 -3.94 22.62 -27.82
CA LEU A 592 -2.50 22.81 -28.01
C LEU A 592 -2.15 24.08 -28.76
N THR A 593 -3.02 24.53 -29.70
CA THR A 593 -2.86 25.79 -30.43
C THR A 593 -3.45 27.01 -29.73
N GLY A 594 -4.13 26.81 -28.60
CA GLY A 594 -4.82 27.88 -27.86
C GLY A 594 -6.12 28.39 -28.53
N ARG A 595 -6.62 27.72 -29.60
CA ARG A 595 -7.95 28.01 -30.18
C ARG A 595 -9.06 27.75 -29.17
N ARG A 596 -8.88 26.76 -28.31
CA ARG A 596 -9.66 26.52 -27.10
C ARG A 596 -8.76 26.62 -25.89
N ARG A 597 -9.25 27.18 -24.81
CA ARG A 597 -8.53 27.26 -23.53
C ARG A 597 -9.49 27.29 -22.38
N ILE A 598 -9.04 26.87 -21.21
CA ILE A 598 -9.74 27.05 -19.94
C ILE A 598 -9.42 28.47 -19.48
N GLU A 599 -10.43 29.33 -19.44
CA GLU A 599 -10.27 30.76 -19.12
C GLU A 599 -10.16 30.95 -17.61
N ASN A 600 -9.38 31.96 -17.21
CA ASN A 600 -9.34 32.37 -15.81
C ASN A 600 -10.66 33.07 -15.48
N PRO A 601 -11.23 32.87 -14.24
CA PRO A 601 -12.44 33.55 -13.84
C PRO A 601 -12.20 35.09 -13.79
N GLU A 602 -13.09 35.86 -14.36
CA GLU A 602 -12.99 37.34 -14.36
C GLU A 602 -12.99 37.89 -12.91
N LYS A 603 -13.71 37.24 -11.99
CA LYS A 603 -13.77 37.57 -10.57
C LYS A 603 -13.71 36.30 -9.72
N LEU A 604 -12.85 36.33 -8.72
CA LEU A 604 -12.79 35.29 -7.71
C LEU A 604 -13.98 35.40 -6.75
N ARG A 605 -14.45 34.26 -6.25
CA ARG A 605 -15.57 34.23 -5.29
C ARG A 605 -15.12 34.78 -3.92
N PRO A 606 -15.90 35.68 -3.31
CA PRO A 606 -15.54 36.25 -2.01
C PRO A 606 -15.60 35.21 -0.88
N GLY A 607 -16.35 34.10 -1.07
CA GLY A 607 -16.69 33.16 0.00
C GLY A 607 -17.82 33.68 0.89
N ASN A 608 -18.06 32.97 2.00
CA ASN A 608 -19.11 33.32 2.97
C ASN A 608 -18.59 34.05 4.22
N GLY A 609 -17.31 34.43 4.23
CA GLY A 609 -16.67 35.13 5.35
C GLY A 609 -16.39 34.24 6.58
N LYS A 610 -16.54 32.92 6.46
CA LYS A 610 -16.26 31.93 7.50
C LYS A 610 -15.09 31.09 7.07
N SER A 611 -14.38 30.51 8.05
CA SER A 611 -13.21 29.66 7.81
C SER A 611 -13.24 28.43 8.69
N LEU A 612 -12.66 27.35 8.18
CA LEU A 612 -12.30 26.17 8.95
C LEU A 612 -10.78 26.24 9.18
N ILE A 613 -10.35 26.18 10.43
CA ILE A 613 -8.93 26.35 10.78
C ILE A 613 -8.45 25.10 11.52
N ILE A 614 -7.34 24.54 11.05
CA ILE A 614 -6.59 23.47 11.75
C ILE A 614 -5.34 24.12 12.32
N ARG A 615 -5.07 23.87 13.60
CA ARG A 615 -3.85 24.32 14.27
C ARG A 615 -2.96 23.18 14.68
N GLY A 616 -1.67 23.35 14.48
CA GLY A 616 -0.64 22.45 14.97
C GLY A 616 -0.64 21.09 14.30
N ALA A 617 -1.02 20.97 13.03
CA ALA A 617 -0.95 19.70 12.30
C ALA A 617 0.49 19.24 12.13
N ARG A 618 0.82 18.02 12.66
CA ARG A 618 2.19 17.47 12.72
C ARG A 618 2.31 16.00 12.38
N GLY A 619 1.31 15.46 11.70
CA GLY A 619 1.35 14.09 11.23
C GLY A 619 2.38 13.87 10.12
N ASN A 620 2.99 12.70 10.08
CA ASN A 620 4.00 12.32 9.08
C ASN A 620 5.11 13.37 8.92
N ASN A 621 5.16 14.05 7.76
CA ASN A 621 6.17 15.07 7.47
C ASN A 621 5.73 16.50 7.79
N LEU A 622 4.50 16.75 8.23
CA LEU A 622 4.01 18.10 8.56
C LEU A 622 4.78 18.69 9.75
N LYS A 623 5.15 19.96 9.63
CA LYS A 623 6.02 20.69 10.58
C LYS A 623 5.24 21.61 11.52
N ASN A 624 4.22 21.07 12.23
CA ASN A 624 3.39 21.82 13.15
C ASN A 624 2.74 23.04 12.46
N VAL A 625 1.96 22.77 11.43
CA VAL A 625 1.40 23.82 10.57
C VAL A 625 -0.01 24.22 10.97
N ASP A 626 -0.27 25.53 10.88
CA ASP A 626 -1.61 26.12 10.97
C ASP A 626 -2.13 26.39 9.58
N VAL A 627 -3.37 25.95 9.31
CA VAL A 627 -3.97 26.08 7.97
C VAL A 627 -5.39 26.56 8.07
N GLU A 628 -5.71 27.62 7.30
CA GLU A 628 -7.06 28.17 7.16
C GLU A 628 -7.66 27.77 5.81
N PHE A 629 -8.87 27.25 5.85
CA PHE A 629 -9.69 26.91 4.69
C PHE A 629 -10.90 27.85 4.64
N PRO A 630 -10.89 28.91 3.80
CA PRO A 630 -12.01 29.84 3.69
C PRO A 630 -13.23 29.15 3.05
N LEU A 631 -14.38 29.19 3.73
CA LEU A 631 -15.60 28.48 3.29
C LEU A 631 -16.34 29.19 2.16
N GLY A 632 -17.08 28.42 1.35
CA GLY A 632 -17.81 28.92 0.18
C GLY A 632 -16.91 29.23 -1.01
N LYS A 633 -15.74 28.57 -1.11
CA LYS A 633 -14.75 28.76 -2.17
C LYS A 633 -14.31 27.44 -2.80
N LEU A 634 -13.73 27.52 -3.99
CA LEU A 634 -12.93 26.47 -4.59
C LEU A 634 -11.49 26.61 -4.06
N ILE A 635 -11.07 25.71 -3.18
CA ILE A 635 -9.74 25.72 -2.56
C ILE A 635 -8.89 24.64 -3.24
N CYS A 636 -7.71 24.99 -3.73
CA CYS A 636 -6.77 24.02 -4.25
C CYS A 636 -5.56 23.87 -3.31
N VAL A 637 -5.32 22.64 -2.85
CA VAL A 637 -4.14 22.27 -2.08
C VAL A 637 -3.10 21.71 -3.05
N THR A 638 -2.00 22.41 -3.19
CA THR A 638 -0.96 22.15 -4.21
C THR A 638 0.42 21.99 -3.58
N GLY A 639 1.43 21.68 -4.37
CA GLY A 639 2.82 21.50 -3.95
C GLY A 639 3.45 20.25 -4.58
N VAL A 640 4.76 20.06 -4.40
CA VAL A 640 5.50 18.94 -4.99
C VAL A 640 5.03 17.59 -4.47
N SER A 641 5.37 16.51 -5.19
CA SER A 641 5.03 15.13 -4.75
C SER A 641 5.69 14.83 -3.40
N GLY A 642 4.91 14.24 -2.46
CA GLY A 642 5.40 13.94 -1.11
C GLY A 642 5.53 15.13 -0.16
N SER A 643 5.04 16.33 -0.51
CA SER A 643 5.15 17.53 0.35
C SER A 643 4.25 17.51 1.59
N GLY A 644 3.24 16.63 1.66
CA GLY A 644 2.34 16.50 2.81
C GLY A 644 0.87 16.86 2.52
N LYS A 645 0.48 17.08 1.26
CA LYS A 645 -0.91 17.41 0.86
C LYS A 645 -1.93 16.41 1.36
N SER A 646 -1.74 15.12 1.05
CA SER A 646 -2.65 14.05 1.48
C SER A 646 -2.62 13.85 2.99
N THR A 647 -1.47 14.07 3.63
CA THR A 647 -1.34 14.05 5.09
C THR A 647 -2.23 15.11 5.74
N LEU A 648 -2.21 16.36 5.22
CA LEU A 648 -3.04 17.45 5.74
C LEU A 648 -4.54 17.20 5.49
N VAL A 649 -4.92 16.85 4.25
CA VAL A 649 -6.33 16.81 3.85
C VAL A 649 -6.95 15.44 4.15
N ASN A 650 -6.33 14.34 3.70
CA ASN A 650 -6.92 12.99 3.76
C ASN A 650 -6.69 12.30 5.11
N GLU A 651 -5.53 12.53 5.77
CA GLU A 651 -5.16 11.83 6.99
C GLU A 651 -5.36 12.68 8.26
N THR A 652 -5.53 14.02 8.12
CA THR A 652 -5.80 14.91 9.27
C THR A 652 -7.22 15.50 9.18
N LEU A 653 -7.51 16.37 8.18
CA LEU A 653 -8.78 17.08 8.07
C LEU A 653 -9.99 16.15 7.90
N ARG A 654 -9.92 15.21 6.96
CA ARG A 654 -11.00 14.27 6.68
C ARG A 654 -11.41 13.45 7.91
N PRO A 655 -10.48 12.78 8.64
CA PRO A 655 -10.83 12.01 9.83
C PRO A 655 -11.41 12.89 10.96
N ILE A 656 -10.90 14.12 11.17
CA ILE A 656 -11.45 15.07 12.13
C ILE A 656 -12.94 15.30 11.85
N LEU A 657 -13.27 15.69 10.62
CA LEU A 657 -14.65 15.99 10.24
C LEU A 657 -15.53 14.74 10.21
N SER A 658 -14.99 13.58 9.79
CA SER A 658 -15.72 12.31 9.83
C SER A 658 -16.07 11.90 11.25
N LYS A 659 -15.15 12.08 12.21
CA LYS A 659 -15.40 11.79 13.63
C LYS A 659 -16.47 12.73 14.21
N LEU A 660 -16.41 14.02 13.90
CA LEU A 660 -17.36 15.02 14.40
C LEU A 660 -18.76 14.88 13.80
N LEU A 661 -18.86 14.70 12.48
CA LEU A 661 -20.15 14.69 11.78
C LEU A 661 -20.84 13.31 11.79
N TYR A 662 -20.06 12.22 11.72
CA TYR A 662 -20.59 10.87 11.51
C TYR A 662 -20.19 9.87 12.60
N ARG A 663 -19.48 10.31 13.66
CA ARG A 663 -18.94 9.42 14.71
C ARG A 663 -18.08 8.28 14.10
N SER A 664 -17.30 8.59 13.04
CA SER A 664 -16.41 7.62 12.41
C SER A 664 -15.29 7.21 13.36
N TYR A 665 -14.82 5.97 13.23
CA TYR A 665 -13.67 5.43 13.97
C TYR A 665 -12.32 5.81 13.38
N ASP A 666 -12.30 6.57 12.27
CA ASP A 666 -11.06 7.03 11.65
C ASP A 666 -10.33 7.97 12.63
N GLN A 667 -9.09 7.63 12.97
CA GLN A 667 -8.27 8.47 13.84
C GLN A 667 -7.51 9.49 12.98
N PRO A 668 -7.64 10.79 13.29
CA PRO A 668 -6.81 11.82 12.66
C PRO A 668 -5.36 11.69 13.12
N LEU A 669 -4.43 12.15 12.29
CA LEU A 669 -3.04 12.35 12.71
C LEU A 669 -2.97 13.53 13.69
N ASP A 670 -1.83 13.67 14.37
CA ASP A 670 -1.64 14.63 15.46
C ASP A 670 -1.88 16.07 15.03
N TYR A 671 -2.71 16.77 15.80
CA TYR A 671 -3.02 18.20 15.66
C TYR A 671 -3.38 18.79 17.04
N ASP A 672 -3.38 20.11 17.18
CA ASP A 672 -3.71 20.75 18.45
C ASP A 672 -5.22 21.03 18.57
N SER A 673 -5.81 21.73 17.60
CA SER A 673 -7.24 22.07 17.61
C SER A 673 -7.79 22.29 16.21
N VAL A 674 -9.13 22.27 16.11
CA VAL A 674 -9.87 22.63 14.90
C VAL A 674 -10.99 23.60 15.26
N GLU A 675 -11.15 24.66 14.48
CA GLU A 675 -12.14 25.73 14.67
C GLU A 675 -13.04 25.81 13.43
N GLY A 676 -14.30 26.25 13.58
CA GLY A 676 -15.22 26.50 12.47
C GLY A 676 -15.96 25.27 11.94
N THR A 677 -15.92 24.16 12.64
CA THR A 677 -16.59 22.91 12.26
C THR A 677 -18.12 23.02 12.29
N GLU A 678 -18.68 23.93 13.09
CA GLU A 678 -20.12 24.22 13.18
C GLU A 678 -20.72 24.81 11.89
N HIS A 679 -19.89 25.27 10.99
CA HIS A 679 -20.30 25.82 9.70
C HIS A 679 -20.48 24.76 8.62
N ILE A 680 -20.14 23.50 8.92
CA ILE A 680 -20.20 22.36 7.99
C ILE A 680 -21.21 21.35 8.54
N ASP A 681 -22.17 20.95 7.72
CA ASP A 681 -23.20 19.96 8.09
C ASP A 681 -22.99 18.60 7.40
N LYS A 682 -22.21 18.56 6.35
CA LYS A 682 -21.95 17.34 5.58
C LYS A 682 -20.54 17.34 4.99
N LEU A 683 -19.89 16.19 5.03
CA LEU A 683 -18.62 15.92 4.36
C LEU A 683 -18.84 14.92 3.22
N VAL A 684 -18.35 15.24 2.04
CA VAL A 684 -18.36 14.35 0.89
C VAL A 684 -16.91 14.16 0.39
N VAL A 685 -16.45 12.93 0.40
CA VAL A 685 -15.11 12.57 -0.07
C VAL A 685 -15.20 11.85 -1.40
N VAL A 686 -14.49 12.36 -2.39
CA VAL A 686 -14.40 11.79 -3.74
C VAL A 686 -12.95 11.37 -4.01
N ASP A 687 -12.68 10.12 -3.71
CA ASP A 687 -11.36 9.49 -3.91
C ASP A 687 -11.31 8.64 -5.19
N GLN A 688 -10.14 8.19 -5.59
CA GLN A 688 -9.90 7.34 -6.77
C GLN A 688 -10.30 5.86 -6.57
N ALA A 689 -10.80 5.49 -5.38
CA ALA A 689 -11.19 4.11 -5.11
C ALA A 689 -12.36 3.68 -6.03
N PRO A 690 -12.36 2.44 -6.54
CA PRO A 690 -13.43 1.94 -7.38
C PRO A 690 -14.80 2.03 -6.70
N ILE A 691 -15.85 2.33 -7.45
CA ILE A 691 -17.25 2.38 -6.96
C ILE A 691 -17.82 1.00 -6.60
N GLY A 692 -17.06 -0.06 -6.82
CA GLY A 692 -17.38 -1.43 -6.41
C GLY A 692 -16.28 -2.40 -6.81
N ARG A 693 -16.25 -3.56 -6.14
CA ARG A 693 -15.23 -4.60 -6.34
C ARG A 693 -15.74 -5.82 -7.09
N SER A 694 -17.01 -5.83 -7.45
CA SER A 694 -17.70 -6.96 -8.12
C SER A 694 -18.12 -6.57 -9.52
N PRO A 695 -18.07 -7.48 -10.52
CA PRO A 695 -18.64 -7.26 -11.85
C PRO A 695 -20.13 -6.89 -11.84
N ARG A 696 -20.84 -7.11 -10.72
CA ARG A 696 -22.24 -6.73 -10.53
C ARG A 696 -22.42 -5.26 -10.16
N SER A 697 -21.38 -4.60 -9.66
CA SER A 697 -21.41 -3.16 -9.41
C SER A 697 -21.29 -2.42 -10.73
N ASN A 698 -22.11 -1.42 -10.96
CA ASN A 698 -22.15 -0.63 -12.19
C ASN A 698 -22.66 0.81 -11.92
N PRO A 699 -22.52 1.75 -12.87
CA PRO A 699 -22.97 3.13 -12.73
C PRO A 699 -24.44 3.26 -12.30
N ALA A 700 -25.33 2.42 -12.85
CA ALA A 700 -26.77 2.48 -12.53
C ALA A 700 -27.07 2.06 -11.08
N THR A 701 -26.32 1.08 -10.54
CA THR A 701 -26.52 0.66 -9.14
C THR A 701 -25.93 1.67 -8.16
N TYR A 702 -24.78 2.25 -8.47
CA TYR A 702 -24.12 3.21 -7.60
C TYR A 702 -24.91 4.53 -7.48
N SER A 703 -25.39 5.06 -8.61
CA SER A 703 -26.22 6.27 -8.64
C SER A 703 -27.65 6.05 -8.11
N ASN A 704 -27.99 4.81 -7.73
CA ASN A 704 -29.33 4.39 -7.32
C ASN A 704 -30.44 4.65 -8.38
N VAL A 705 -30.06 4.88 -9.63
CA VAL A 705 -31.05 5.00 -10.73
C VAL A 705 -31.68 3.65 -11.07
N PHE A 706 -30.94 2.56 -10.89
CA PHE A 706 -31.41 1.22 -11.15
C PHE A 706 -32.60 0.80 -10.28
N SER A 707 -32.69 1.32 -9.05
CA SER A 707 -33.83 1.08 -8.17
C SER A 707 -35.13 1.68 -8.75
N ASP A 708 -35.04 2.87 -9.34
CA ASP A 708 -36.22 3.50 -9.99
C ASP A 708 -36.54 2.82 -11.31
N ILE A 709 -35.57 2.40 -12.09
CA ILE A 709 -35.78 1.61 -13.31
C ILE A 709 -36.49 0.29 -13.01
N ARG A 710 -36.11 -0.42 -11.95
CA ARG A 710 -36.78 -1.68 -11.54
C ARG A 710 -38.24 -1.46 -11.13
N LYS A 711 -38.53 -0.37 -10.41
CA LYS A 711 -39.93 0.02 -10.08
C LYS A 711 -40.74 0.34 -11.34
N LEU A 712 -40.14 0.99 -12.31
CA LEU A 712 -40.77 1.25 -13.59
C LEU A 712 -41.13 -0.04 -14.32
N PHE A 713 -40.19 -1.02 -14.38
CA PHE A 713 -40.48 -2.32 -14.97
C PHE A 713 -41.56 -3.11 -14.24
N GLU A 714 -41.62 -3.05 -12.89
CA GLU A 714 -42.69 -3.63 -12.09
C GLU A 714 -44.06 -3.03 -12.47
N SER A 715 -44.13 -1.74 -12.83
CA SER A 715 -45.38 -1.06 -13.21
C SER A 715 -45.85 -1.36 -14.63
N THR A 716 -45.04 -2.10 -15.44
CA THR A 716 -45.47 -2.48 -16.82
C THR A 716 -46.62 -3.50 -16.81
N PRO A 717 -47.55 -3.43 -17.76
CA PRO A 717 -48.66 -4.39 -17.85
C PRO A 717 -48.19 -5.87 -17.84
N ASP A 718 -47.15 -6.21 -18.62
CA ASP A 718 -46.62 -7.57 -18.69
C ASP A 718 -46.11 -8.06 -17.33
N ALA A 719 -45.44 -7.19 -16.56
CA ALA A 719 -44.95 -7.53 -15.20
C ALA A 719 -46.12 -7.72 -14.22
N GLN A 720 -47.14 -6.86 -14.28
CA GLN A 720 -48.32 -6.96 -13.43
C GLN A 720 -49.10 -8.24 -13.69
N ILE A 721 -49.34 -8.59 -14.95
CA ILE A 721 -50.02 -9.83 -15.34
C ILE A 721 -49.29 -11.07 -14.82
N ARG A 722 -47.94 -11.06 -14.83
CA ARG A 722 -47.12 -12.15 -14.36
C ARG A 722 -46.84 -12.09 -12.85
N GLY A 723 -47.33 -11.08 -12.15
CA GLY A 723 -47.04 -10.89 -10.73
C GLY A 723 -45.58 -10.57 -10.37
N PHE A 724 -44.85 -10.04 -11.33
CA PHE A 724 -43.42 -9.73 -11.16
C PHE A 724 -43.22 -8.44 -10.36
N LYS A 725 -42.49 -8.53 -9.26
CA LYS A 725 -42.11 -7.41 -8.39
C LYS A 725 -40.74 -6.83 -8.78
N ALA A 726 -40.40 -5.64 -8.27
CA ALA A 726 -39.11 -4.99 -8.55
C ALA A 726 -37.88 -5.87 -8.26
N GLY A 727 -38.00 -6.81 -7.31
CA GLY A 727 -36.96 -7.81 -7.02
C GLY A 727 -36.67 -8.75 -8.20
N ARG A 728 -37.67 -9.05 -9.06
CA ARG A 728 -37.49 -9.89 -10.25
C ARG A 728 -36.52 -9.28 -11.26
N PHE A 729 -36.48 -7.96 -11.35
CA PHE A 729 -35.62 -7.19 -12.24
C PHE A 729 -34.25 -6.87 -11.61
N SER A 730 -33.91 -7.49 -10.47
CA SER A 730 -32.62 -7.37 -9.82
C SER A 730 -31.72 -8.54 -10.18
N PHE A 731 -30.54 -8.27 -10.73
CA PHE A 731 -29.51 -9.30 -10.96
C PHE A 731 -28.81 -9.75 -9.66
N ASN A 732 -29.07 -9.11 -8.52
CA ASN A 732 -28.52 -9.51 -7.21
C ASN A 732 -29.42 -10.49 -6.45
N VAL A 733 -30.70 -10.55 -6.77
CA VAL A 733 -31.72 -11.35 -6.07
C VAL A 733 -32.07 -12.60 -6.89
N LYS A 734 -32.28 -13.73 -6.22
CA LYS A 734 -32.75 -14.96 -6.86
C LYS A 734 -34.15 -14.77 -7.50
N GLY A 735 -34.42 -15.51 -8.55
CA GLY A 735 -35.73 -15.55 -9.23
C GLY A 735 -35.73 -14.94 -10.62
N GLY A 736 -35.11 -13.77 -10.85
CA GLY A 736 -35.02 -13.14 -12.16
C GLY A 736 -33.66 -13.20 -12.84
N ARG A 737 -32.62 -13.44 -12.06
CA ARG A 737 -31.23 -13.51 -12.56
C ARG A 737 -30.88 -14.87 -13.16
N CYS A 738 -29.87 -14.90 -14.00
CA CYS A 738 -29.18 -16.12 -14.37
C CYS A 738 -28.52 -16.76 -13.15
N GLU A 739 -28.85 -18.01 -12.80
CA GLU A 739 -28.31 -18.65 -11.61
C GLU A 739 -26.89 -19.19 -11.84
N GLU A 740 -26.45 -19.46 -13.05
CA GLU A 740 -25.10 -19.92 -13.36
C GLU A 740 -24.05 -18.82 -13.07
N CYS A 741 -24.19 -17.64 -13.64
CA CYS A 741 -23.32 -16.50 -13.33
C CYS A 741 -23.79 -15.68 -12.11
N ARG A 742 -24.89 -16.08 -11.47
CA ARG A 742 -25.52 -15.37 -10.34
C ARG A 742 -25.74 -13.88 -10.61
N GLY A 743 -26.07 -13.54 -11.86
CA GLY A 743 -26.34 -12.17 -12.29
C GLY A 743 -25.11 -11.32 -12.60
N ALA A 744 -23.91 -11.89 -12.63
CA ALA A 744 -22.69 -11.17 -13.01
C ALA A 744 -22.61 -10.93 -14.54
N GLY A 745 -23.21 -11.81 -15.35
CA GLY A 745 -23.06 -11.84 -16.82
C GLY A 745 -21.76 -12.48 -17.29
N VAL A 746 -20.80 -12.61 -16.38
CA VAL A 746 -19.48 -13.22 -16.62
C VAL A 746 -19.19 -14.28 -15.56
N GLN A 747 -18.33 -15.21 -15.89
CA GLN A 747 -17.72 -16.17 -14.96
C GLN A 747 -16.29 -15.71 -14.68
N THR A 748 -15.91 -15.65 -13.41
CA THR A 748 -14.55 -15.29 -12.99
C THR A 748 -13.72 -16.56 -12.91
N ILE A 749 -12.61 -16.57 -13.61
CA ILE A 749 -11.56 -17.59 -13.50
C ILE A 749 -10.45 -16.98 -12.67
N GLU A 750 -10.36 -17.43 -11.41
CA GLU A 750 -9.30 -16.99 -10.48
C GLU A 750 -7.97 -17.61 -10.91
N MET A 751 -6.94 -16.76 -11.06
CA MET A 751 -5.60 -17.15 -11.44
C MET A 751 -4.63 -16.86 -10.29
N ASN A 752 -3.88 -17.88 -9.85
CA ASN A 752 -3.03 -17.77 -8.64
C ASN A 752 -1.91 -16.73 -8.73
N PHE A 753 -1.42 -16.39 -9.93
CA PHE A 753 -0.27 -15.48 -10.14
C PHE A 753 -0.54 -14.37 -11.17
N LEU A 754 -1.70 -14.37 -11.79
CA LEU A 754 -2.12 -13.40 -12.81
C LEU A 754 -3.45 -12.76 -12.39
N PRO A 755 -3.83 -11.61 -12.98
CA PRO A 755 -5.16 -11.02 -12.77
C PRO A 755 -6.26 -12.01 -13.14
N ASP A 756 -7.39 -11.95 -12.41
CA ASP A 756 -8.56 -12.76 -12.70
C ASP A 756 -9.08 -12.53 -14.13
N VAL A 757 -9.43 -13.59 -14.81
CA VAL A 757 -10.01 -13.54 -16.16
C VAL A 757 -11.52 -13.63 -16.09
N TYR A 758 -12.21 -12.72 -16.79
CA TYR A 758 -13.67 -12.68 -16.89
C TYR A 758 -14.13 -13.21 -18.24
N VAL A 759 -14.84 -14.34 -18.25
CA VAL A 759 -15.38 -14.97 -19.47
C VAL A 759 -16.89 -14.79 -19.50
N THR A 760 -17.46 -14.44 -20.64
CA THR A 760 -18.91 -14.30 -20.83
C THR A 760 -19.64 -15.56 -20.42
N CYS A 761 -20.69 -15.45 -19.63
CA CYS A 761 -21.49 -16.58 -19.18
C CYS A 761 -22.21 -17.23 -20.38
N LYS A 762 -21.93 -18.50 -20.62
CA LYS A 762 -22.51 -19.24 -21.75
C LYS A 762 -24.04 -19.45 -21.63
N ALA A 763 -24.56 -19.61 -20.40
CA ALA A 763 -25.99 -19.86 -20.17
C ALA A 763 -26.87 -18.64 -20.48
N CYS A 764 -26.42 -17.43 -20.16
CA CYS A 764 -27.21 -16.22 -20.41
C CYS A 764 -26.64 -15.35 -21.54
N GLY A 765 -25.52 -15.73 -22.16
CA GLY A 765 -24.87 -14.95 -23.22
C GLY A 765 -24.45 -13.53 -22.77
N GLY A 766 -24.17 -13.32 -21.48
CA GLY A 766 -23.84 -12.02 -20.90
C GLY A 766 -25.04 -11.21 -20.40
N HIS A 767 -26.29 -11.62 -20.68
CA HIS A 767 -27.53 -10.87 -20.39
C HIS A 767 -27.90 -10.78 -18.90
N ARG A 768 -27.20 -11.47 -17.97
CA ARG A 768 -27.40 -11.43 -16.50
C ARG A 768 -28.71 -12.00 -15.99
N TYR A 769 -29.76 -12.07 -16.80
CA TYR A 769 -31.12 -12.50 -16.45
C TYR A 769 -31.55 -13.81 -17.11
N ASN A 770 -32.60 -14.42 -16.56
CA ASN A 770 -33.26 -15.52 -17.19
C ASN A 770 -34.19 -15.04 -18.33
N ARG A 771 -34.59 -15.94 -19.20
CA ARG A 771 -35.40 -15.66 -20.41
C ARG A 771 -36.74 -14.98 -20.05
N GLU A 772 -37.45 -15.45 -19.03
CA GLU A 772 -38.75 -14.93 -18.63
C GLU A 772 -38.69 -13.45 -18.21
N THR A 773 -37.60 -13.03 -17.48
CA THR A 773 -37.41 -11.64 -17.09
C THR A 773 -37.14 -10.73 -18.28
N LEU A 774 -36.44 -11.25 -19.31
CA LEU A 774 -36.13 -10.51 -20.54
C LEU A 774 -37.33 -10.34 -21.49
N GLU A 775 -38.38 -11.10 -21.30
CA GLU A 775 -39.63 -10.96 -22.09
C GLU A 775 -40.41 -9.69 -21.73
N VAL A 776 -40.26 -9.18 -20.50
CA VAL A 776 -40.89 -7.93 -20.04
C VAL A 776 -40.20 -6.72 -20.67
N LYS A 777 -41.00 -5.88 -21.36
CA LYS A 777 -40.46 -4.72 -22.09
C LYS A 777 -41.13 -3.41 -21.65
N TYR A 778 -40.33 -2.35 -21.62
CA TYR A 778 -40.78 -0.97 -21.52
C TYR A 778 -40.35 -0.21 -22.78
N LYS A 779 -41.31 0.41 -23.48
CA LYS A 779 -41.07 1.05 -24.81
C LYS A 779 -40.26 0.16 -25.77
N GLY A 780 -40.56 -1.16 -25.82
CA GLY A 780 -39.91 -2.12 -26.69
C GLY A 780 -38.52 -2.62 -26.25
N LYS A 781 -38.01 -2.15 -25.10
CA LYS A 781 -36.70 -2.52 -24.53
C LYS A 781 -36.89 -3.34 -23.27
N ASN A 782 -36.12 -4.43 -23.11
CA ASN A 782 -36.06 -5.22 -21.90
C ASN A 782 -35.06 -4.63 -20.90
N ILE A 783 -34.93 -5.19 -19.70
CA ILE A 783 -34.08 -4.69 -18.65
C ILE A 783 -32.58 -4.75 -19.00
N ASP A 784 -32.17 -5.76 -19.77
CA ASP A 784 -30.77 -5.87 -20.21
C ASP A 784 -30.47 -4.87 -21.33
N ASP A 785 -31.39 -4.67 -22.29
CA ASP A 785 -31.28 -3.61 -23.30
C ASP A 785 -31.07 -2.24 -22.65
N VAL A 786 -31.77 -1.97 -21.54
CA VAL A 786 -31.62 -0.71 -20.78
C VAL A 786 -30.24 -0.63 -20.12
N LEU A 787 -29.75 -1.71 -19.53
CA LEU A 787 -28.41 -1.74 -18.95
C LEU A 787 -27.30 -1.53 -19.99
N ASN A 788 -27.54 -1.96 -21.23
CA ASN A 788 -26.61 -1.80 -22.34
C ASN A 788 -26.74 -0.44 -23.06
N MET A 789 -27.72 0.41 -22.67
CA MET A 789 -27.77 1.79 -23.16
C MET A 789 -26.61 2.60 -22.61
N THR A 790 -26.08 3.52 -23.43
CA THR A 790 -25.24 4.60 -22.94
C THR A 790 -26.07 5.57 -22.11
N VAL A 791 -25.43 6.31 -21.19
CA VAL A 791 -26.09 7.34 -20.40
C VAL A 791 -26.79 8.36 -21.29
N ASN A 792 -26.18 8.79 -22.42
CA ASN A 792 -26.78 9.70 -23.37
C ASN A 792 -28.10 9.13 -23.94
N MET A 793 -28.12 7.88 -24.38
CA MET A 793 -29.32 7.22 -24.88
C MET A 793 -30.39 7.06 -23.78
N ALA A 794 -29.97 6.75 -22.57
CA ALA A 794 -30.85 6.57 -21.43
C ALA A 794 -31.49 7.89 -20.98
N VAL A 795 -30.77 9.03 -21.02
CA VAL A 795 -31.34 10.36 -20.76
C VAL A 795 -32.50 10.67 -21.71
N GLU A 796 -32.33 10.41 -23.00
CA GLU A 796 -33.39 10.59 -24.00
C GLU A 796 -34.54 9.59 -23.82
N PHE A 797 -34.23 8.31 -23.56
CA PHE A 797 -35.24 7.25 -23.39
C PHE A 797 -36.17 7.47 -22.20
N PHE A 798 -35.61 7.98 -21.08
CA PHE A 798 -36.32 8.26 -19.84
C PHE A 798 -36.66 9.76 -19.64
N ALA A 799 -36.67 10.57 -20.69
CA ALA A 799 -36.96 12.01 -20.62
C ALA A 799 -38.24 12.36 -19.85
N ASN A 800 -39.30 11.52 -19.98
CA ASN A 800 -40.60 11.74 -19.36
C ASN A 800 -40.71 11.18 -17.92
N ILE A 801 -39.60 10.69 -17.31
CA ILE A 801 -39.59 10.13 -15.96
C ILE A 801 -38.63 10.93 -15.11
N PRO A 802 -39.09 11.99 -14.38
CA PRO A 802 -38.20 12.94 -13.71
C PRO A 802 -37.21 12.31 -12.73
N SER A 803 -37.61 11.29 -11.95
CA SER A 803 -36.79 10.61 -10.96
C SER A 803 -35.59 9.87 -11.58
N ILE A 804 -35.78 9.30 -12.76
CA ILE A 804 -34.72 8.60 -13.53
C ILE A 804 -33.89 9.62 -14.30
N HIS A 805 -34.59 10.53 -15.02
CA HIS A 805 -33.96 11.53 -15.87
C HIS A 805 -32.95 12.43 -15.10
N GLN A 806 -33.34 12.93 -13.92
CA GLN A 806 -32.45 13.80 -13.11
C GLN A 806 -31.15 13.12 -12.72
N LYS A 807 -31.21 11.84 -12.31
CA LYS A 807 -30.01 11.07 -11.94
C LYS A 807 -29.11 10.77 -13.14
N LEU A 808 -29.72 10.41 -14.28
CA LEU A 808 -28.97 10.18 -15.53
C LEU A 808 -28.34 11.47 -16.06
N LYS A 809 -29.07 12.58 -15.96
CA LYS A 809 -28.57 13.91 -16.36
C LYS A 809 -27.36 14.32 -15.54
N ALA A 810 -27.34 14.06 -14.23
CA ALA A 810 -26.18 14.31 -13.38
C ALA A 810 -24.93 13.51 -13.82
N ILE A 811 -25.10 12.26 -14.30
CA ILE A 811 -24.00 11.46 -14.84
C ILE A 811 -23.54 12.03 -16.20
N GLN A 812 -24.46 12.49 -17.02
CA GLN A 812 -24.16 13.14 -18.30
C GLN A 812 -23.38 14.45 -18.11
N ASP A 813 -23.79 15.27 -17.12
CA ASP A 813 -23.23 16.60 -16.86
C ASP A 813 -21.76 16.55 -16.37
N VAL A 814 -21.34 15.42 -15.77
CA VAL A 814 -19.92 15.18 -15.41
C VAL A 814 -19.10 14.58 -16.59
N GLY A 815 -19.64 14.60 -17.83
CA GLY A 815 -18.93 14.14 -19.02
C GLY A 815 -18.93 12.60 -19.24
N LEU A 816 -19.76 11.84 -18.49
CA LEU A 816 -19.82 10.38 -18.56
C LEU A 816 -20.97 9.84 -19.43
N GLY A 817 -21.46 10.67 -20.37
CA GLY A 817 -22.56 10.31 -21.26
C GLY A 817 -22.31 9.09 -22.17
N TYR A 818 -21.05 8.74 -22.39
CA TYR A 818 -20.64 7.60 -23.23
C TYR A 818 -20.68 6.25 -22.50
N LEU A 819 -20.60 6.22 -21.15
CA LEU A 819 -20.65 4.99 -20.38
C LEU A 819 -21.98 4.26 -20.55
N THR A 820 -21.93 2.91 -20.54
CA THR A 820 -23.16 2.12 -20.46
C THR A 820 -23.63 1.98 -19.02
N LEU A 821 -24.95 1.97 -18.80
CA LEU A 821 -25.53 1.89 -17.45
C LEU A 821 -25.09 0.65 -16.67
N GLY A 822 -24.98 -0.48 -17.38
CA GLY A 822 -24.57 -1.77 -16.82
C GLY A 822 -23.09 -2.07 -16.88
N GLN A 823 -22.22 -1.12 -17.26
CA GLN A 823 -20.78 -1.34 -17.36
C GLN A 823 -20.20 -1.79 -16.00
N PRO A 824 -19.46 -2.90 -15.92
CA PRO A 824 -18.86 -3.34 -14.67
C PRO A 824 -17.89 -2.29 -14.09
N CYS A 825 -17.97 -2.04 -12.80
CA CYS A 825 -17.07 -1.06 -12.14
C CYS A 825 -15.59 -1.43 -12.22
N THR A 826 -15.30 -2.71 -12.43
CA THR A 826 -13.93 -3.21 -12.59
C THR A 826 -13.26 -2.77 -13.90
N THR A 827 -14.06 -2.31 -14.87
CA THR A 827 -13.59 -1.83 -16.18
C THR A 827 -13.49 -0.30 -16.25
N LEU A 828 -13.93 0.41 -15.19
CA LEU A 828 -13.86 1.86 -15.13
C LEU A 828 -12.47 2.32 -14.72
N SER A 829 -12.03 3.44 -15.30
CA SER A 829 -10.85 4.16 -14.85
C SER A 829 -11.06 4.81 -13.47
N GLY A 830 -9.97 5.20 -12.80
CA GLY A 830 -10.03 5.95 -11.54
C GLY A 830 -10.83 7.24 -11.66
N GLY A 831 -10.56 8.04 -12.72
CA GLY A 831 -11.27 9.28 -13.00
C GLY A 831 -12.76 9.09 -13.33
N GLU A 832 -13.14 8.04 -14.07
CA GLU A 832 -14.54 7.70 -14.33
C GLU A 832 -15.26 7.35 -13.03
N SER A 833 -14.62 6.56 -12.16
CA SER A 833 -15.16 6.21 -10.83
C SER A 833 -15.39 7.44 -9.95
N GLN A 834 -14.45 8.38 -9.92
CA GLN A 834 -14.59 9.65 -9.20
C GLN A 834 -15.75 10.49 -9.73
N ARG A 835 -15.86 10.64 -11.06
CA ARG A 835 -16.95 11.41 -11.67
C ARG A 835 -18.32 10.79 -11.43
N ILE A 836 -18.43 9.44 -11.36
CA ILE A 836 -19.68 8.77 -10.96
C ILE A 836 -20.02 9.09 -9.49
N LYS A 837 -19.03 9.08 -8.58
CA LYS A 837 -19.24 9.49 -7.18
C LYS A 837 -19.77 10.91 -7.09
N LEU A 838 -19.12 11.84 -7.81
CA LEU A 838 -19.51 13.23 -7.87
C LEU A 838 -20.94 13.40 -8.43
N SER A 839 -21.30 12.71 -9.52
CA SER A 839 -22.64 12.76 -10.11
C SER A 839 -23.74 12.30 -9.16
N SER A 840 -23.45 11.30 -8.32
CA SER A 840 -24.38 10.81 -7.30
C SER A 840 -24.67 11.89 -6.25
N GLU A 841 -23.69 12.70 -5.86
CA GLU A 841 -23.89 13.79 -4.91
C GLU A 841 -24.60 14.98 -5.56
N LEU A 842 -24.29 15.32 -6.80
CA LEU A 842 -25.00 16.35 -7.57
C LEU A 842 -26.51 16.12 -7.70
N SER A 843 -26.91 14.85 -7.74
CA SER A 843 -28.33 14.47 -7.83
C SER A 843 -29.12 14.63 -6.54
N LYS A 844 -28.43 14.87 -5.39
CA LYS A 844 -29.07 15.03 -4.06
C LYS A 844 -29.41 16.51 -3.79
N ARG A 845 -30.32 16.73 -2.85
CA ARG A 845 -30.62 18.09 -2.34
C ARG A 845 -29.39 18.58 -1.58
N ASP A 846 -29.09 19.84 -1.79
CA ASP A 846 -27.93 20.53 -1.25
C ASP A 846 -28.35 21.48 -0.12
N THR A 847 -27.52 21.61 0.91
CA THR A 847 -27.75 22.49 2.08
C THR A 847 -26.98 23.80 1.96
N GLY A 848 -26.03 23.89 1.02
CA GLY A 848 -25.13 25.05 0.88
C GLY A 848 -24.03 25.12 1.96
N ARG A 849 -23.89 24.08 2.82
CA ARG A 849 -22.87 23.98 3.87
C ARG A 849 -22.10 22.67 3.81
N THR A 850 -22.11 22.03 2.65
CA THR A 850 -21.40 20.78 2.42
C THR A 850 -19.93 21.07 2.07
N LEU A 851 -19.02 20.35 2.70
CA LEU A 851 -17.59 20.32 2.34
C LEU A 851 -17.33 19.12 1.43
N TYR A 852 -16.82 19.39 0.25
CA TYR A 852 -16.35 18.38 -0.70
C TYR A 852 -14.83 18.30 -0.66
N ILE A 853 -14.28 17.10 -0.55
CA ILE A 853 -12.85 16.82 -0.68
C ILE A 853 -12.64 15.94 -1.91
N LEU A 854 -11.87 16.42 -2.87
CA LEU A 854 -11.53 15.69 -4.09
C LEU A 854 -10.00 15.48 -4.14
N ASP A 855 -9.59 14.26 -4.41
CA ASP A 855 -8.17 13.89 -4.50
C ASP A 855 -7.81 13.62 -5.96
N GLU A 856 -7.02 14.51 -6.55
CA GLU A 856 -6.53 14.50 -7.95
C GLU A 856 -7.66 14.17 -8.97
N PRO A 857 -8.74 14.96 -9.01
CA PRO A 857 -9.91 14.63 -9.85
C PRO A 857 -9.67 14.78 -11.35
N THR A 858 -8.55 15.37 -11.78
CA THR A 858 -8.18 15.50 -13.21
C THR A 858 -7.42 14.30 -13.76
N THR A 859 -7.16 13.30 -12.93
CA THR A 859 -6.47 12.07 -13.33
C THR A 859 -7.13 11.42 -14.54
N GLY A 860 -6.35 11.21 -15.62
CA GLY A 860 -6.83 10.55 -16.84
C GLY A 860 -7.81 11.39 -17.69
N LEU A 861 -7.86 12.70 -17.47
CA LEU A 861 -8.76 13.59 -18.17
C LEU A 861 -8.05 14.37 -19.27
N HIS A 862 -8.64 14.39 -20.44
CA HIS A 862 -8.29 15.32 -21.51
C HIS A 862 -8.70 16.75 -21.13
N PHE A 863 -8.08 17.78 -21.71
CA PHE A 863 -8.37 19.20 -21.47
C PHE A 863 -9.88 19.55 -21.51
N GLU A 864 -10.62 19.02 -22.47
CA GLU A 864 -12.07 19.21 -22.59
C GLU A 864 -12.85 18.60 -21.42
N ASP A 865 -12.42 17.43 -20.94
CA ASP A 865 -13.03 16.77 -19.77
C ASP A 865 -12.74 17.56 -18.47
N ILE A 866 -11.53 18.17 -18.36
CA ILE A 866 -11.16 19.06 -17.24
C ILE A 866 -12.05 20.29 -17.25
N ARG A 867 -12.30 20.90 -18.39
CA ARG A 867 -13.21 22.05 -18.52
C ARG A 867 -14.61 21.71 -18.00
N GLN A 868 -15.16 20.55 -18.42
CA GLN A 868 -16.47 20.10 -17.96
C GLN A 868 -16.50 19.83 -16.45
N LEU A 869 -15.42 19.25 -15.90
CA LEU A 869 -15.30 19.03 -14.46
C LEU A 869 -15.29 20.36 -13.71
N LEU A 870 -14.54 21.36 -14.16
CA LEU A 870 -14.48 22.68 -13.56
C LEU A 870 -15.84 23.39 -13.56
N ASP A 871 -16.61 23.26 -14.63
CA ASP A 871 -17.99 23.78 -14.72
C ASP A 871 -18.90 23.16 -13.63
N VAL A 872 -18.69 21.88 -13.34
CA VAL A 872 -19.44 21.16 -12.28
C VAL A 872 -19.01 21.62 -10.90
N LEU A 873 -17.70 21.75 -10.65
CA LEU A 873 -17.17 22.23 -9.36
C LEU A 873 -17.62 23.67 -9.09
N ALA A 874 -17.59 24.53 -10.11
CA ALA A 874 -18.09 25.89 -10.02
C ALA A 874 -19.56 25.92 -9.58
N LYS A 875 -20.44 25.12 -10.20
CA LYS A 875 -21.85 25.01 -9.80
C LYS A 875 -22.05 24.56 -8.35
N LEU A 876 -21.17 23.70 -7.81
CA LEU A 876 -21.24 23.31 -6.40
C LEU A 876 -20.90 24.48 -5.47
N VAL A 877 -19.83 25.21 -5.79
CA VAL A 877 -19.41 26.38 -4.98
C VAL A 877 -20.44 27.49 -5.07
N ASP A 878 -20.99 27.75 -6.25
CA ASP A 878 -22.03 28.80 -6.46
C ASP A 878 -23.31 28.53 -5.66
N ARG A 879 -23.54 27.29 -5.23
CA ARG A 879 -24.64 26.91 -4.31
C ARG A 879 -24.29 27.14 -2.83
N GLY A 880 -23.13 27.71 -2.52
CA GLY A 880 -22.66 28.02 -1.16
C GLY A 880 -21.76 26.96 -0.53
N ASN A 881 -21.50 25.85 -1.20
CA ASN A 881 -20.64 24.77 -0.69
C ASN A 881 -19.16 25.14 -0.73
N THR A 882 -18.36 24.40 0.01
CA THR A 882 -16.89 24.49 -0.04
C THR A 882 -16.34 23.29 -0.76
N VAL A 883 -15.41 23.50 -1.68
CA VAL A 883 -14.75 22.43 -2.43
C VAL A 883 -13.25 22.53 -2.20
N ILE A 884 -12.66 21.51 -1.60
CA ILE A 884 -11.20 21.35 -1.45
C ILE A 884 -10.74 20.33 -2.47
N VAL A 885 -9.76 20.71 -3.29
CA VAL A 885 -9.17 19.85 -4.33
C VAL A 885 -7.69 19.71 -4.07
N ILE A 886 -7.18 18.49 -3.97
CA ILE A 886 -5.73 18.23 -4.02
C ILE A 886 -5.38 18.09 -5.48
N GLU A 887 -4.51 18.98 -6.03
CA GLU A 887 -4.22 18.99 -7.46
C GLU A 887 -2.82 19.46 -7.83
N HIS A 888 -2.40 19.01 -9.01
CA HIS A 888 -1.15 19.40 -9.67
C HIS A 888 -1.39 20.02 -11.05
N ASN A 889 -2.59 19.86 -11.62
CA ASN A 889 -2.93 20.38 -12.92
C ASN A 889 -3.08 21.89 -12.87
N LEU A 890 -2.27 22.59 -13.69
CA LEU A 890 -2.23 24.05 -13.71
C LEU A 890 -3.55 24.69 -14.15
N ASP A 891 -4.34 24.04 -14.99
CA ASP A 891 -5.64 24.53 -15.42
C ASP A 891 -6.67 24.58 -14.28
N VAL A 892 -6.57 23.65 -13.33
CA VAL A 892 -7.39 23.68 -12.11
C VAL A 892 -6.86 24.70 -11.12
N ILE A 893 -5.53 24.74 -10.93
CA ILE A 893 -4.89 25.64 -9.98
C ILE A 893 -5.16 27.10 -10.32
N LYS A 894 -5.08 27.49 -11.60
CA LYS A 894 -5.27 28.88 -12.04
C LYS A 894 -6.70 29.39 -11.87
N VAL A 895 -7.72 28.50 -11.84
CA VAL A 895 -9.13 28.87 -11.69
C VAL A 895 -9.64 28.77 -10.26
N ALA A 896 -8.81 28.33 -9.32
CA ALA A 896 -9.16 28.24 -7.91
C ALA A 896 -9.37 29.61 -7.27
N ASP A 897 -10.30 29.71 -6.29
CA ASP A 897 -10.51 30.95 -5.54
C ASP A 897 -9.45 31.16 -4.46
N HIS A 898 -8.87 30.06 -3.95
CA HIS A 898 -7.84 30.07 -2.90
C HIS A 898 -6.87 28.91 -3.07
N LEU A 899 -5.58 29.16 -2.91
CA LEU A 899 -4.53 28.16 -2.97
C LEU A 899 -3.88 27.98 -1.61
N ILE A 900 -3.49 26.74 -1.31
CA ILE A 900 -2.64 26.37 -0.18
C ILE A 900 -1.48 25.56 -0.77
N ASP A 901 -0.29 26.14 -0.84
CA ASP A 901 0.89 25.49 -1.40
C ASP A 901 1.77 24.92 -0.30
N ILE A 902 2.00 23.59 -0.34
CA ILE A 902 2.74 22.84 0.67
C ILE A 902 4.08 22.41 0.10
N GLY A 903 5.15 22.70 0.83
CA GLY A 903 6.50 22.40 0.35
C GLY A 903 7.58 22.69 1.41
N PRO A 904 8.75 23.21 0.98
CA PRO A 904 9.16 23.43 -0.44
C PRO A 904 9.46 22.12 -1.19
N GLU A 905 9.96 21.08 -0.52
CA GLU A 905 10.34 19.78 -1.10
C GLU A 905 9.43 18.66 -0.62
N GLY A 906 9.69 17.43 -1.07
CA GLY A 906 9.02 16.22 -0.57
C GLY A 906 9.72 15.62 0.66
N GLY A 907 8.99 14.78 1.44
CA GLY A 907 9.56 14.06 2.57
C GLY A 907 9.94 14.94 3.76
N GLU A 908 11.12 14.69 4.34
CA GLU A 908 11.59 15.38 5.55
C GLU A 908 11.80 16.90 5.35
N GLU A 909 12.09 17.35 4.15
CA GLU A 909 12.31 18.76 3.81
C GLU A 909 11.01 19.47 3.43
N GLY A 910 9.91 18.74 3.32
CA GLY A 910 8.57 19.26 3.08
C GLY A 910 7.79 19.59 4.34
N GLY A 911 6.47 19.60 4.22
CA GLY A 911 5.54 19.69 5.34
C GLY A 911 5.37 21.08 5.94
N ARG A 912 5.67 22.12 5.17
CA ARG A 912 5.43 23.53 5.56
C ARG A 912 4.47 24.17 4.57
N ILE A 913 3.72 25.16 5.04
CA ILE A 913 2.94 26.03 4.17
C ILE A 913 3.92 27.05 3.56
N VAL A 914 4.10 26.99 2.25
CA VAL A 914 5.00 27.88 1.49
C VAL A 914 4.28 29.17 1.12
N ALA A 915 3.04 29.05 0.64
CA ALA A 915 2.21 30.17 0.25
C ALA A 915 0.72 29.86 0.42
N THR A 916 -0.08 30.87 0.76
CA THR A 916 -1.55 30.80 0.78
C THR A 916 -2.10 32.07 0.16
N GLY A 917 -3.24 32.00 -0.50
CA GLY A 917 -3.89 33.16 -1.10
C GLY A 917 -4.51 32.86 -2.47
N THR A 918 -4.74 33.88 -3.25
CA THR A 918 -5.22 33.75 -4.64
C THR A 918 -4.11 33.21 -5.56
N PRO A 919 -4.43 32.65 -6.73
CA PRO A 919 -3.43 32.20 -7.69
C PRO A 919 -2.39 33.29 -8.03
N ALA A 920 -2.82 34.54 -8.17
CA ALA A 920 -1.93 35.67 -8.45
C ALA A 920 -1.00 36.02 -7.28
N GLU A 921 -1.45 35.84 -6.02
CA GLU A 921 -0.61 36.05 -4.84
C GLU A 921 0.43 34.94 -4.71
N VAL A 922 0.05 33.68 -4.90
CA VAL A 922 0.97 32.55 -4.87
C VAL A 922 1.99 32.63 -6.02
N ALA A 923 1.59 33.09 -7.19
CA ALA A 923 2.50 33.33 -8.32
C ALA A 923 3.63 34.30 -7.98
N ARG A 924 3.42 35.27 -7.07
CA ARG A 924 4.45 36.23 -6.63
C ARG A 924 5.41 35.66 -5.58
N CYS A 925 5.13 34.49 -5.02
CA CYS A 925 5.99 33.87 -4.01
C CYS A 925 7.17 33.14 -4.67
N PRO A 926 8.43 33.60 -4.51
CA PRO A 926 9.57 32.98 -5.18
C PRO A 926 9.95 31.60 -4.63
N GLU A 927 9.50 31.27 -3.43
CA GLU A 927 9.76 29.97 -2.80
C GLU A 927 8.79 28.88 -3.29
N SER A 928 7.65 29.28 -3.86
CA SER A 928 6.64 28.37 -4.39
C SER A 928 7.03 27.86 -5.78
N TYR A 929 7.24 26.57 -5.92
CA TYR A 929 7.39 25.96 -7.24
C TYR A 929 6.11 26.10 -8.08
N THR A 930 4.95 25.88 -7.48
CA THR A 930 3.65 26.09 -8.13
C THR A 930 3.53 27.53 -8.63
N GLY A 931 3.92 28.51 -7.80
CA GLY A 931 3.93 29.93 -8.17
C GLY A 931 4.77 30.25 -9.40
N ARG A 932 5.96 29.65 -9.51
CA ARG A 932 6.84 29.82 -10.69
C ARG A 932 6.20 29.31 -11.99
N PHE A 933 5.43 28.22 -11.95
CA PHE A 933 4.71 27.73 -13.12
C PHE A 933 3.48 28.58 -13.44
N LEU A 934 2.78 29.13 -12.44
CA LEU A 934 1.69 30.07 -12.65
C LEU A 934 2.18 31.37 -13.32
N GLN A 935 3.35 31.86 -12.95
CA GLN A 935 3.97 33.03 -13.64
C GLN A 935 4.19 32.79 -15.14
N LYS A 936 4.61 31.56 -15.53
CA LYS A 936 4.76 31.19 -16.95
C LYS A 936 3.44 31.23 -17.72
N LEU A 937 2.29 31.10 -17.02
CA LEU A 937 0.95 31.22 -17.61
C LEU A 937 0.42 32.65 -17.64
N GLY A 938 1.20 33.65 -17.18
CA GLY A 938 0.84 35.06 -17.21
C GLY A 938 -0.03 35.54 -16.03
N LEU A 939 0.03 34.85 -14.85
CA LEU A 939 -0.63 35.28 -13.63
C LEU A 939 0.27 36.15 -12.75
#